data_4c3ad03ec77c6fd6c546ce652bb3222d
#
_entry.id   4c3ad03ec77c6fd6c546ce652bb3222d
#
_cell.length_a   1.000
_cell.length_b   1.000
_cell.length_c   1.000
_cell.angle_alpha   90.00
_cell.angle_beta   90.00
_cell.angle_gamma   90.00
#
_symmetry.space_group_name_H-M   'P 1'
#
loop_
_entity.id
_entity.type
_entity.pdbx_description
1 polymer ?
#
loop_
_entity_poly.entity_id
_entity_poly.type
_entity_poly.pdbx_seq_one_letter_code
_entity_poly.pdbx_strand_id
1 'polypeptide(L)'
;MDRSLHGGLRAQKCSHPSNQLLTHKISLRQLKYWELDEAANRLARGILRAVQDKGGRFNRDGDNIVAVSIPPSDTLVVTLLAVWKAGAAYLPLDVQAPANRVRHILDEAKPLLVIKMNEKIMKERKHKCSLMILTSAAAPTANEPSMAIVLYTSGSTGIPKGVRISHRAVFNRLQWQWNTFPYAESERVCAFKTALTFVDSVSEIWAPLLSETPKSILVVPKEVTKDPERLIAELERHRIERLVLVPSLLRAILLYLELDKNNARRDDQLLKHLKLWVCSGEPLVPSLVKHFFNHFEGTEHVICNFYGSTEVMGDVTFEKMSAFKGDLVPIGLPVDNSVVYLLDKKLNPVPSGQIGEIYCSGLNLASGYVNNRDADRFIANPHTVEPQYALLYKTGDYGKIVDGTLVYEGRTDSQVKVRGHRVDMSEIENSLHKINGVDKVAVLCYKPGEVDQAILAFVTLQDPSWTASTIEEELSKTLPPYSLPTIRVLDKIPLLNNGKTDRQFLLKAYGEEVSEKGGKRAPIDLTGVPENKRKAAQCLFETVASILGGSLKCPITKDVGFFELGGNSLNSIYTITKLRDQGFVIGITEFLSSKTLGDILDKIRTEDEDSNILADENNNKGKAKYEAEILDDKHREAVTEIIADSFCEKGDLEQCIQPRIERDAYIELLDVLWVHLVEKGLSFAVKSAETGEYVGASLSFDVHDEPPVEISSRLNIIFEFLEFLEGPIRETKLPQGKGKILHGFMMGTHKKLDAKENIEVIQFMEEEEVRLARRRGFESIFTSNSSPLTQQLGSDVFDYEVLLDYQVNKFVAEDGSKPFGSAPDTQTVSCSLKRV
;
A
#
# COMPACT_ATOMS: atom_id res chain seq x y z
N MET A 1 36.86 4.94 -1.97
CA MET A 1 36.03 4.68 -3.16
C MET A 1 34.67 5.32 -2.94
N ASP A 2 34.53 6.53 -3.45
CA ASP A 2 33.31 7.32 -3.27
C ASP A 2 32.34 7.02 -4.42
N ARG A 3 31.67 5.84 -4.36
CA ARG A 3 30.57 5.54 -5.28
C ARG A 3 29.30 6.06 -4.63
N SER A 4 28.86 7.27 -5.01
CA SER A 4 27.53 7.74 -4.62
C SER A 4 26.48 6.80 -5.22
N LEU A 5 25.39 6.52 -4.46
CA LEU A 5 24.30 5.62 -4.87
C LEU A 5 23.71 5.97 -6.25
N HIS A 6 23.69 7.26 -6.62
CA HIS A 6 23.21 7.70 -7.94
C HIS A 6 24.16 7.35 -9.11
N GLY A 7 25.43 7.07 -8.84
CA GLY A 7 26.39 6.59 -9.86
C GLY A 7 26.07 5.17 -10.36
N GLY A 8 25.44 4.34 -9.52
CA GLY A 8 25.01 3.00 -9.90
C GLY A 8 24.02 2.98 -11.06
N LEU A 9 23.04 3.90 -11.08
CA LEU A 9 22.07 4.00 -12.19
C LEU A 9 22.69 4.49 -13.50
N ARG A 10 23.76 5.30 -13.47
CA ARG A 10 24.48 5.72 -14.68
C ARG A 10 25.25 4.59 -15.35
N ALA A 11 25.83 3.68 -14.57
CA ALA A 11 26.58 2.54 -15.10
C ALA A 11 25.65 1.51 -15.77
N GLN A 12 24.37 1.45 -15.39
CA GLN A 12 23.39 0.49 -15.89
C GLN A 12 22.70 0.90 -17.21
N LYS A 13 22.91 2.13 -17.69
CA LYS A 13 22.31 2.65 -18.93
C LYS A 13 22.62 1.85 -20.20
N CYS A 14 23.63 1.00 -20.17
CA CYS A 14 24.20 0.42 -21.39
C CYS A 14 23.75 -1.00 -21.74
N SER A 15 22.97 -1.70 -20.91
CA SER A 15 22.79 -3.12 -21.13
C SER A 15 21.40 -3.65 -21.54
N HIS A 16 20.27 -2.99 -21.20
CA HIS A 16 18.95 -3.45 -21.72
C HIS A 16 17.87 -2.35 -21.73
N PRO A 17 17.26 -2.04 -22.90
CA PRO A 17 16.20 -1.02 -23.05
C PRO A 17 14.81 -1.42 -22.55
N SER A 18 14.58 -2.68 -22.22
CA SER A 18 13.23 -3.26 -22.08
C SER A 18 12.75 -3.51 -20.65
N ASN A 19 13.52 -3.17 -19.60
CA ASN A 19 13.07 -3.43 -18.24
C ASN A 19 12.13 -2.33 -17.74
N GLN A 20 10.87 -2.69 -17.53
CA GLN A 20 9.86 -1.90 -16.83
C GLN A 20 10.22 -1.79 -15.34
N LEU A 21 10.00 -0.63 -14.72
CA LEU A 21 10.58 -0.31 -13.42
C LEU A 21 9.60 -0.09 -12.30
N LEU A 22 8.50 0.56 -12.58
CA LEU A 22 7.53 1.00 -11.60
C LEU A 22 6.12 0.72 -12.09
N THR A 23 5.37 -0.04 -11.32
CA THR A 23 3.94 -0.24 -11.55
C THR A 23 3.17 0.38 -10.40
N HIS A 24 2.25 1.29 -10.68
CA HIS A 24 1.41 1.95 -9.68
C HIS A 24 -0.05 1.68 -9.98
N LYS A 25 -0.81 1.16 -9.02
CA LYS A 25 -2.20 0.73 -9.21
C LYS A 25 -3.20 1.87 -9.47
N ILE A 26 -2.87 3.11 -9.14
CA ILE A 26 -3.73 4.30 -9.34
C ILE A 26 -3.44 5.01 -10.67
N SER A 27 -2.27 4.77 -11.25
CA SER A 27 -1.93 5.19 -12.60
C SER A 27 -1.23 4.02 -13.27
N LEU A 28 -1.76 3.50 -14.35
CA LEU A 28 -1.20 2.43 -15.18
C LEU A 28 0.14 2.80 -15.83
N ARG A 29 0.79 3.81 -15.32
CA ARG A 29 2.06 4.29 -15.85
C ARG A 29 3.19 3.41 -15.37
N GLN A 30 3.78 2.69 -16.31
CA GLN A 30 5.04 2.00 -16.11
C GLN A 30 6.17 2.91 -16.57
N LEU A 31 7.11 3.19 -15.66
CA LEU A 31 8.31 3.94 -15.99
C LEU A 31 9.46 2.97 -16.28
N LYS A 32 10.11 3.11 -17.43
CA LYS A 32 11.37 2.43 -17.73
C LYS A 32 12.53 3.12 -17.02
N TYR A 33 13.65 2.42 -16.83
CA TYR A 33 14.84 2.96 -16.16
C TYR A 33 15.34 4.28 -16.76
N TRP A 34 15.34 4.40 -18.07
CA TRP A 34 15.75 5.62 -18.73
C TRP A 34 14.75 6.78 -18.52
N GLU A 35 13.46 6.51 -18.45
CA GLU A 35 12.42 7.52 -18.17
C GLU A 35 12.52 8.02 -16.74
N LEU A 36 12.74 7.09 -15.78
CA LEU A 36 13.01 7.44 -14.38
C LEU A 36 14.24 8.33 -14.28
N ASP A 37 15.35 7.93 -14.93
CA ASP A 37 16.61 8.69 -14.93
C ASP A 37 16.42 10.08 -15.53
N GLU A 38 15.74 10.19 -16.67
CA GLU A 38 15.49 11.44 -17.35
C GLU A 38 14.57 12.37 -16.54
N ALA A 39 13.46 11.82 -15.99
CA ALA A 39 12.55 12.58 -15.13
C ALA A 39 13.27 13.09 -13.87
N ALA A 40 14.07 12.23 -13.24
CA ALA A 40 14.88 12.61 -12.08
C ALA A 40 15.95 13.65 -12.43
N ASN A 41 16.58 13.55 -13.60
CA ASN A 41 17.55 14.56 -14.06
C ASN A 41 16.89 15.92 -14.32
N ARG A 42 15.67 15.95 -14.89
CA ARG A 42 14.91 17.19 -15.08
C ARG A 42 14.57 17.85 -13.74
N LEU A 43 14.05 17.06 -12.80
CA LEU A 43 13.69 17.55 -11.46
C LEU A 43 14.93 17.97 -10.66
N ALA A 44 16.03 17.23 -10.71
CA ALA A 44 17.29 17.58 -10.05
C ALA A 44 17.82 18.94 -10.50
N ARG A 45 17.78 19.23 -11.83
CA ARG A 45 18.12 20.57 -12.34
C ARG A 45 17.20 21.66 -11.80
N GLY A 46 15.90 21.38 -11.63
CA GLY A 46 14.94 22.28 -10.98
C GLY A 46 15.30 22.55 -9.52
N ILE A 47 15.62 21.48 -8.76
CA ILE A 47 16.05 21.59 -7.35
C ILE A 47 17.32 22.43 -7.24
N LEU A 48 18.35 22.15 -8.06
CA LEU A 48 19.61 22.90 -8.06
C LEU A 48 19.43 24.40 -8.36
N ARG A 49 18.61 24.75 -9.36
CA ARG A 49 18.28 26.16 -9.66
C ARG A 49 17.58 26.82 -8.47
N ALA A 50 16.56 26.16 -7.90
CA ALA A 50 15.83 26.71 -6.77
C ALA A 50 16.70 26.87 -5.51
N VAL A 51 17.75 26.05 -5.35
CA VAL A 51 18.75 26.18 -4.28
C VAL A 51 19.71 27.34 -4.57
N GLN A 52 20.18 27.49 -5.82
CA GLN A 52 21.10 28.57 -6.24
C GLN A 52 20.45 29.95 -6.17
N ASP A 53 19.21 30.10 -6.65
CA ASP A 53 18.45 31.37 -6.61
C ASP A 53 18.24 31.88 -5.18
N LYS A 54 18.41 31.02 -4.17
CA LYS A 54 18.25 31.36 -2.75
C LYS A 54 19.54 31.51 -1.96
N GLY A 55 20.70 31.52 -2.64
CA GLY A 55 22.00 31.75 -2.01
C GLY A 55 22.50 30.56 -1.18
N GLY A 56 22.09 29.33 -1.53
CA GLY A 56 22.57 28.05 -1.01
C GLY A 56 22.89 28.06 0.49
N ARG A 57 21.93 27.67 1.34
CA ARG A 57 22.19 27.67 2.78
C ARG A 57 21.97 26.26 3.33
N PHE A 58 22.96 25.73 4.02
CA PHE A 58 22.93 24.45 4.73
C PHE A 58 22.26 24.59 6.09
N ASN A 59 21.79 23.48 6.66
CA ASN A 59 21.40 23.46 8.07
C ASN A 59 22.65 23.62 8.97
N ARG A 60 22.47 23.61 10.29
CA ARG A 60 23.58 23.78 11.25
C ARG A 60 24.63 22.66 11.17
N ASP A 61 24.22 21.47 10.71
CA ASP A 61 25.08 20.29 10.56
C ASP A 61 25.82 20.25 9.21
N GLY A 62 25.59 21.24 8.34
CA GLY A 62 26.19 21.28 7.01
C GLY A 62 25.48 20.42 5.96
N ASP A 63 24.26 19.91 6.25
CA ASP A 63 23.52 19.05 5.33
C ASP A 63 22.64 19.84 4.37
N ASN A 64 22.58 19.39 3.12
CA ASN A 64 21.58 19.80 2.15
C ASN A 64 20.35 18.93 2.32
N ILE A 65 19.25 19.46 2.81
CA ILE A 65 18.03 18.71 3.05
C ILE A 65 16.90 19.21 2.15
N VAL A 66 16.20 18.28 1.51
CA VAL A 66 14.96 18.52 0.76
C VAL A 66 13.83 17.72 1.40
N ALA A 67 12.84 18.40 1.94
CA ALA A 67 11.67 17.74 2.53
C ALA A 67 10.71 17.27 1.42
N VAL A 68 10.19 16.07 1.56
CA VAL A 68 9.32 15.41 0.57
C VAL A 68 8.03 14.95 1.24
N SER A 69 6.89 15.50 0.77
CA SER A 69 5.55 15.16 1.24
C SER A 69 4.72 14.68 0.04
N ILE A 70 5.00 13.47 -0.41
CA ILE A 70 4.37 12.80 -1.57
C ILE A 70 3.95 11.41 -1.13
N PRO A 71 2.70 10.97 -1.40
CA PRO A 71 2.29 9.60 -1.13
C PRO A 71 3.07 8.60 -1.99
N PRO A 72 3.12 7.30 -1.61
CA PRO A 72 3.73 6.25 -2.43
C PRO A 72 3.23 6.29 -3.87
N SER A 73 4.16 6.48 -4.82
CA SER A 73 3.89 6.67 -6.25
C SER A 73 5.19 6.60 -7.06
N ASP A 74 5.09 6.50 -8.38
CA ASP A 74 6.20 6.68 -9.32
C ASP A 74 6.86 8.05 -9.15
N THR A 75 6.03 9.09 -9.01
CA THR A 75 6.48 10.48 -8.76
C THR A 75 7.30 10.60 -7.49
N LEU A 76 6.97 9.83 -6.44
CA LEU A 76 7.77 9.76 -5.23
C LEU A 76 9.18 9.27 -5.55
N VAL A 77 9.31 8.12 -6.21
CA VAL A 77 10.63 7.52 -6.52
C VAL A 77 11.46 8.43 -7.42
N VAL A 78 10.84 9.05 -8.44
CA VAL A 78 11.47 10.09 -9.28
C VAL A 78 12.01 11.23 -8.42
N THR A 79 11.21 11.69 -7.45
CA THR A 79 11.58 12.80 -6.56
C THR A 79 12.76 12.46 -5.65
N LEU A 80 12.73 11.26 -5.02
CA LEU A 80 13.83 10.82 -4.16
C LEU A 80 15.15 10.71 -4.93
N LEU A 81 15.10 10.11 -6.13
CA LEU A 81 16.28 10.04 -6.99
C LEU A 81 16.76 11.42 -7.43
N ALA A 82 15.86 12.34 -7.73
CA ALA A 82 16.21 13.71 -8.11
C ALA A 82 16.88 14.48 -6.96
N VAL A 83 16.42 14.27 -5.72
CA VAL A 83 17.04 14.86 -4.52
C VAL A 83 18.48 14.35 -4.38
N TRP A 84 18.72 13.05 -4.50
CA TRP A 84 20.07 12.49 -4.46
C TRP A 84 20.95 12.98 -5.60
N LYS A 85 20.41 13.08 -6.82
CA LYS A 85 21.15 13.65 -7.99
C LYS A 85 21.49 15.13 -7.81
N ALA A 86 20.72 15.85 -7.03
CA ALA A 86 21.00 17.24 -6.66
C ALA A 86 22.01 17.37 -5.50
N GLY A 87 22.55 16.26 -4.96
CA GLY A 87 23.52 16.25 -3.86
C GLY A 87 22.88 16.59 -2.51
N ALA A 88 21.59 16.26 -2.33
CA ALA A 88 20.86 16.53 -1.11
C ALA A 88 20.33 15.25 -0.45
N ALA A 89 20.08 15.32 0.86
CA ALA A 89 19.35 14.30 1.60
C ALA A 89 17.85 14.53 1.51
N TYR A 90 17.06 13.48 1.32
CA TYR A 90 15.60 13.62 1.44
C TYR A 90 15.13 13.47 2.89
N LEU A 91 14.16 14.30 3.25
CA LEU A 91 13.46 14.28 4.54
C LEU A 91 12.00 13.93 4.29
N PRO A 92 11.55 12.70 4.55
CA PRO A 92 10.15 12.33 4.38
C PRO A 92 9.25 13.02 5.40
N LEU A 93 8.14 13.56 4.93
CA LEU A 93 7.07 14.07 5.77
C LEU A 93 5.80 13.23 5.55
N ASP A 94 5.23 12.71 6.63
CA ASP A 94 3.94 12.02 6.56
C ASP A 94 2.86 13.04 6.20
N VAL A 95 2.12 12.77 5.12
CA VAL A 95 1.02 13.64 4.65
C VAL A 95 -0.14 13.72 5.65
N GLN A 96 -0.24 12.74 6.56
CA GLN A 96 -1.28 12.64 7.60
C GLN A 96 -0.80 13.12 8.98
N ALA A 97 0.47 13.55 9.11
CA ALA A 97 1.00 14.01 10.38
C ALA A 97 0.34 15.33 10.83
N PRO A 98 0.12 15.53 12.14
CA PRO A 98 -0.38 16.79 12.69
C PRO A 98 0.48 17.98 12.24
N ALA A 99 -0.17 19.11 11.92
CA ALA A 99 0.51 20.29 11.39
C ALA A 99 1.61 20.82 12.34
N ASN A 100 1.38 20.74 13.65
CA ASN A 100 2.36 21.15 14.66
C ASN A 100 3.62 20.28 14.64
N ARG A 101 3.46 18.97 14.43
CA ARG A 101 4.59 18.02 14.27
C ARG A 101 5.39 18.33 13.00
N VAL A 102 4.71 18.53 11.89
CA VAL A 102 5.36 18.91 10.62
C VAL A 102 6.12 20.22 10.75
N ARG A 103 5.51 21.24 11.39
CA ARG A 103 6.16 22.54 11.63
C ARG A 103 7.42 22.36 12.44
N HIS A 104 7.36 21.60 13.55
CA HIS A 104 8.53 21.35 14.38
C HIS A 104 9.66 20.69 13.60
N ILE A 105 9.37 19.65 12.79
CA ILE A 105 10.36 18.97 11.93
C ILE A 105 11.01 19.94 10.95
N LEU A 106 10.23 20.81 10.32
CA LEU A 106 10.73 21.81 9.37
C LEU A 106 11.59 22.89 10.05
N ASP A 107 11.19 23.31 11.24
CA ASP A 107 11.91 24.32 12.03
C ASP A 107 13.26 23.79 12.56
N GLU A 108 13.33 22.49 12.89
CA GLU A 108 14.57 21.86 13.37
C GLU A 108 15.52 21.50 12.21
N ALA A 109 15.01 20.77 11.19
CA ALA A 109 15.81 20.30 10.06
C ALA A 109 16.20 21.42 9.10
N LYS A 110 15.42 22.49 9.01
CA LYS A 110 15.61 23.64 8.10
C LYS A 110 15.90 23.22 6.66
N PRO A 111 15.01 22.47 6.02
CA PRO A 111 15.23 22.02 4.66
C PRO A 111 15.30 23.20 3.68
N LEU A 112 16.13 23.06 2.66
CA LEU A 112 16.28 24.04 1.57
C LEU A 112 14.97 24.21 0.79
N LEU A 113 14.28 23.10 0.57
CA LEU A 113 13.04 23.03 -0.20
C LEU A 113 12.07 22.07 0.47
N VAL A 114 10.77 22.29 0.22
CA VAL A 114 9.70 21.33 0.51
C VAL A 114 8.99 21.00 -0.80
N ILE A 115 9.04 19.74 -1.20
CA ILE A 115 8.35 19.24 -2.39
C ILE A 115 7.04 18.57 -1.92
N LYS A 116 5.90 19.11 -2.37
CA LYS A 116 4.57 18.57 -2.06
C LYS A 116 3.81 18.26 -3.34
N MET A 117 2.95 17.26 -3.29
CA MET A 117 1.95 17.06 -4.33
C MET A 117 0.79 18.06 -4.13
N ASN A 118 0.35 18.72 -5.19
CA ASN A 118 -0.75 19.69 -5.11
C ASN A 118 -2.09 18.94 -5.14
N GLU A 119 -2.95 19.12 -4.13
CA GLU A 119 -4.24 18.45 -4.01
C GLU A 119 -5.18 18.71 -5.20
N LYS A 120 -5.10 19.91 -5.81
CA LYS A 120 -5.87 20.26 -7.01
C LYS A 120 -5.43 19.42 -8.22
N ILE A 121 -4.15 19.05 -8.27
CA ILE A 121 -3.53 18.23 -9.31
C ILE A 121 -3.81 16.74 -9.07
N MET A 122 -4.01 16.30 -7.83
CA MET A 122 -4.49 14.94 -7.54
C MET A 122 -5.87 14.65 -8.12
N LYS A 123 -6.78 15.66 -8.09
CA LYS A 123 -8.11 15.53 -8.70
C LYS A 123 -8.09 15.62 -10.24
N GLU A 124 -7.12 16.30 -10.82
CA GLU A 124 -6.96 16.51 -12.26
C GLU A 124 -5.99 15.53 -12.93
N ARG A 125 -5.44 14.54 -12.21
CA ARG A 125 -4.46 13.53 -12.71
C ARG A 125 -3.27 14.11 -13.51
N LYS A 126 -2.93 15.37 -13.33
CA LYS A 126 -1.77 16.02 -13.97
C LYS A 126 -0.60 16.10 -13.01
N HIS A 127 0.45 15.34 -13.28
CA HIS A 127 1.67 15.25 -12.47
C HIS A 127 2.50 16.55 -12.52
N LYS A 128 2.06 17.59 -11.84
CA LYS A 128 2.88 18.78 -11.57
C LYS A 128 3.13 18.86 -10.09
N CYS A 129 4.37 18.55 -9.65
CA CYS A 129 4.84 18.89 -8.32
C CYS A 129 4.89 20.42 -8.18
N SER A 130 4.20 20.97 -7.18
CA SER A 130 4.41 22.36 -6.82
C SER A 130 5.63 22.47 -5.92
N LEU A 131 6.60 23.25 -6.36
CA LEU A 131 7.78 23.57 -5.57
C LEU A 131 7.39 24.69 -4.58
N MET A 132 7.23 24.36 -3.31
CA MET A 132 7.05 25.35 -2.24
C MET A 132 8.42 25.65 -1.62
N ILE A 133 8.86 26.87 -1.75
CA ILE A 133 10.21 27.29 -1.40
C ILE A 133 10.24 27.91 0.00
N LEU A 134 11.04 27.37 0.93
CA LEU A 134 11.35 27.95 2.22
C LEU A 134 12.84 28.34 2.28
N THR A 135 13.18 29.44 2.92
CA THR A 135 14.55 30.00 2.90
C THR A 135 15.32 29.76 4.18
N SER A 136 16.59 29.33 4.11
CA SER A 136 17.66 29.66 5.09
C SER A 136 19.05 29.26 4.58
N ALA A 137 20.12 29.84 5.16
CA ALA A 137 21.40 30.11 4.48
C ALA A 137 22.66 29.41 5.03
N ALA A 138 23.70 29.25 4.16
CA ALA A 138 25.16 29.11 4.25
C ALA A 138 25.83 27.78 3.84
N ALA A 139 27.03 27.82 3.23
CA ALA A 139 27.73 26.72 2.54
C ALA A 139 28.65 25.87 3.45
N PRO A 140 28.99 24.61 3.10
CA PRO A 140 29.76 23.69 3.94
C PRO A 140 31.25 23.63 3.64
N THR A 141 31.97 23.03 4.60
CA THR A 141 33.35 22.59 4.49
C THR A 141 33.43 21.08 4.23
N ALA A 142 34.38 20.70 3.34
CA ALA A 142 34.48 19.40 2.71
C ALA A 142 35.25 18.37 3.56
N ASN A 143 34.59 17.62 4.47
CA ASN A 143 35.23 16.42 5.05
C ASN A 143 34.26 15.42 5.73
N GLU A 144 32.92 15.60 5.66
CA GLU A 144 31.96 14.61 6.18
C GLU A 144 31.29 13.79 5.06
N PRO A 145 30.92 12.50 5.33
CA PRO A 145 30.21 11.71 4.33
C PRO A 145 28.87 12.36 3.99
N SER A 146 28.57 12.52 2.69
CA SER A 146 27.33 13.14 2.25
C SER A 146 26.09 12.39 2.78
N MET A 147 25.09 13.14 3.29
CA MET A 147 23.85 12.58 3.80
C MET A 147 22.94 12.16 2.67
N ALA A 148 22.34 10.98 2.83
CA ALA A 148 21.35 10.43 1.92
C ALA A 148 19.92 10.72 2.39
N ILE A 149 19.70 10.60 3.69
CA ILE A 149 18.36 10.62 4.29
C ILE A 149 18.41 11.25 5.67
N VAL A 150 17.34 11.98 6.04
CA VAL A 150 17.06 12.38 7.42
C VAL A 150 15.69 11.84 7.81
N LEU A 151 15.66 10.92 8.76
CA LEU A 151 14.41 10.30 9.25
C LEU A 151 14.09 10.76 10.67
N TYR A 152 12.85 11.23 10.88
CA TYR A 152 12.40 11.65 12.20
C TYR A 152 11.73 10.51 12.96
N THR A 153 12.24 10.26 14.19
CA THR A 153 11.71 9.26 15.12
C THR A 153 11.16 9.95 16.38
N SER A 154 10.37 9.24 17.18
CA SER A 154 9.94 9.72 18.50
C SER A 154 11.13 9.95 19.43
N GLY A 155 11.08 11.00 20.22
CA GLY A 155 12.14 11.38 21.12
C GLY A 155 11.74 11.34 22.59
N SER A 156 12.65 10.89 23.47
CA SER A 156 12.44 10.78 24.91
C SER A 156 12.08 12.09 25.61
N THR A 157 12.42 13.22 25.00
CA THR A 157 12.07 14.57 25.50
C THR A 157 10.68 15.04 25.07
N GLY A 158 9.91 14.20 24.37
CA GLY A 158 8.62 14.58 23.79
C GLY A 158 8.71 15.39 22.51
N ILE A 159 9.89 15.43 21.89
CA ILE A 159 10.15 16.17 20.67
C ILE A 159 10.77 15.20 19.64
N PRO A 160 10.20 15.06 18.45
CA PRO A 160 10.78 14.21 17.41
C PRO A 160 12.23 14.56 17.12
N LYS A 161 13.06 13.55 16.84
CA LYS A 161 14.49 13.72 16.55
C LYS A 161 14.83 13.19 15.16
N GLY A 162 15.58 13.97 14.39
CA GLY A 162 16.01 13.62 13.04
C GLY A 162 17.31 12.83 13.05
N VAL A 163 17.28 11.60 12.54
CA VAL A 163 18.44 10.73 12.37
C VAL A 163 19.09 11.00 11.02
N ARG A 164 20.38 11.33 11.02
CA ARG A 164 21.18 11.67 9.83
C ARG A 164 21.84 10.40 9.27
N ILE A 165 21.38 9.92 8.14
CA ILE A 165 21.88 8.68 7.51
C ILE A 165 22.68 9.01 6.25
N SER A 166 23.94 8.55 6.21
CA SER A 166 24.83 8.79 5.09
C SER A 166 24.59 7.82 3.93
N HIS A 167 25.03 8.22 2.71
CA HIS A 167 25.06 7.32 1.55
C HIS A 167 25.88 6.06 1.82
N ARG A 168 26.95 6.16 2.61
CA ARG A 168 27.79 5.01 3.01
C ARG A 168 27.01 3.98 3.80
N ALA A 169 26.22 4.42 4.78
CA ALA A 169 25.39 3.52 5.60
C ALA A 169 24.30 2.83 4.76
N VAL A 170 23.63 3.60 3.90
CA VAL A 170 22.64 3.04 2.95
C VAL A 170 23.29 1.99 2.05
N PHE A 171 24.43 2.32 1.44
CA PHE A 171 25.12 1.41 0.52
C PHE A 171 25.58 0.13 1.22
N ASN A 172 26.15 0.23 2.42
CA ASN A 172 26.57 -0.94 3.22
C ASN A 172 25.38 -1.88 3.48
N ARG A 173 24.24 -1.32 3.89
CA ARG A 173 23.01 -2.11 4.14
C ARG A 173 22.49 -2.81 2.88
N LEU A 174 22.51 -2.12 1.73
CA LEU A 174 22.07 -2.69 0.45
C LEU A 174 23.07 -3.75 -0.06
N GLN A 175 24.36 -3.49 0.03
CA GLN A 175 25.42 -4.44 -0.39
C GLN A 175 25.33 -5.76 0.38
N TRP A 176 25.18 -5.67 1.71
CA TRP A 176 24.94 -6.86 2.54
C TRP A 176 23.68 -7.62 2.08
N GLN A 177 22.59 -6.92 1.81
CA GLN A 177 21.36 -7.56 1.36
C GLN A 177 21.53 -8.29 0.03
N TRP A 178 22.24 -7.71 -0.93
CA TRP A 178 22.51 -8.36 -2.21
C TRP A 178 23.41 -9.59 -2.06
N ASN A 179 24.36 -9.54 -1.17
CA ASN A 179 25.28 -10.66 -0.92
C ASN A 179 24.57 -11.82 -0.18
N THR A 180 23.76 -11.51 0.82
CA THR A 180 23.15 -12.50 1.73
C THR A 180 21.83 -13.05 1.19
N PHE A 181 21.06 -12.19 0.51
CA PHE A 181 19.74 -12.49 -0.07
C PHE A 181 19.69 -12.05 -1.54
N PRO A 182 20.50 -12.65 -2.41
CA PRO A 182 20.53 -12.31 -3.84
C PRO A 182 19.13 -12.48 -4.45
N TYR A 183 18.85 -11.69 -5.48
CA TYR A 183 17.62 -11.84 -6.23
C TYR A 183 17.70 -13.06 -7.14
N ALA A 184 16.69 -13.94 -7.09
CA ALA A 184 16.56 -15.05 -8.02
C ALA A 184 16.31 -14.55 -9.45
N GLU A 185 16.62 -15.37 -10.45
CA GLU A 185 16.31 -15.04 -11.85
C GLU A 185 14.80 -14.93 -12.11
N SER A 186 14.01 -15.74 -11.40
CA SER A 186 12.54 -15.70 -11.42
C SER A 186 11.96 -14.43 -10.82
N GLU A 187 12.66 -13.83 -9.87
CA GLU A 187 12.19 -12.65 -9.12
C GLU A 187 12.30 -11.40 -9.98
N ARG A 188 11.18 -11.02 -10.61
CA ARG A 188 11.12 -9.89 -11.54
C ARG A 188 10.56 -8.63 -10.92
N VAL A 189 9.66 -8.77 -9.94
CA VAL A 189 8.92 -7.67 -9.31
C VAL A 189 9.11 -7.73 -7.81
N CYS A 190 9.44 -6.59 -7.20
CA CYS A 190 9.54 -6.41 -5.75
C CYS A 190 8.46 -5.44 -5.26
N ALA A 191 7.92 -5.67 -4.08
CA ALA A 191 6.91 -4.79 -3.51
C ALA A 191 7.54 -3.63 -2.73
N PHE A 192 7.01 -2.41 -2.94
CA PHE A 192 7.24 -1.24 -2.10
C PHE A 192 5.91 -0.82 -1.45
N LYS A 193 5.74 -1.07 -0.17
CA LYS A 193 4.52 -0.81 0.61
C LYS A 193 4.77 -0.03 1.90
N THR A 194 6.01 0.01 2.36
CA THR A 194 6.36 0.62 3.65
C THR A 194 6.36 2.15 3.54
N ALA A 195 5.73 2.82 4.52
CA ALA A 195 5.69 4.27 4.54
C ALA A 195 7.11 4.85 4.56
N LEU A 196 7.33 5.93 3.79
CA LEU A 196 8.66 6.51 3.58
C LEU A 196 9.33 7.03 4.87
N THR A 197 8.54 7.27 5.91
CA THR A 197 9.03 7.65 7.26
C THR A 197 9.68 6.51 8.02
N PHE A 198 9.59 5.27 7.52
CA PHE A 198 10.28 4.09 8.05
C PHE A 198 11.50 3.77 7.21
N VAL A 199 12.58 3.41 7.88
CA VAL A 199 13.87 3.11 7.25
C VAL A 199 13.81 1.89 6.33
N ASP A 200 12.93 0.92 6.57
CA ASP A 200 12.74 -0.26 5.72
C ASP A 200 12.32 0.10 4.29
N SER A 201 11.63 1.23 4.09
CA SER A 201 11.29 1.74 2.75
C SER A 201 12.51 1.95 1.84
N VAL A 202 13.66 2.21 2.45
CA VAL A 202 14.94 2.39 1.72
C VAL A 202 15.34 1.10 1.03
N SER A 203 15.26 -0.03 1.72
CA SER A 203 15.56 -1.33 1.14
C SER A 203 14.51 -1.77 0.11
N GLU A 204 13.22 -1.51 0.35
CA GLU A 204 12.15 -1.83 -0.60
C GLU A 204 12.28 -1.05 -1.93
N ILE A 205 12.75 0.20 -1.88
CA ILE A 205 12.92 1.05 -3.07
C ILE A 205 14.28 0.79 -3.74
N TRP A 206 15.37 0.91 -2.98
CA TRP A 206 16.70 1.02 -3.58
C TRP A 206 17.39 -0.31 -3.79
N ALA A 207 17.08 -1.35 -3.00
CA ALA A 207 17.70 -2.65 -3.21
C ALA A 207 17.33 -3.26 -4.58
N PRO A 208 16.06 -3.29 -5.02
CA PRO A 208 15.73 -3.79 -6.35
C PRO A 208 16.21 -2.88 -7.48
N LEU A 209 16.17 -1.55 -7.29
CA LEU A 209 16.55 -0.59 -8.35
C LEU A 209 18.04 -0.55 -8.62
N LEU A 210 18.87 -0.74 -7.60
CA LEU A 210 20.33 -0.59 -7.67
C LEU A 210 21.07 -1.93 -7.71
N SER A 211 20.36 -3.06 -7.74
CA SER A 211 20.97 -4.39 -7.86
C SER A 211 21.67 -4.57 -9.22
N GLU A 212 22.59 -5.52 -9.33
CA GLU A 212 23.27 -5.86 -10.58
C GLU A 212 22.28 -6.30 -11.68
N THR A 213 21.21 -6.96 -11.27
CA THR A 213 20.07 -7.32 -12.12
C THR A 213 18.83 -6.57 -11.66
N PRO A 214 18.63 -5.33 -12.17
CA PRO A 214 17.56 -4.47 -11.70
C PRO A 214 16.16 -5.08 -11.82
N LYS A 215 15.31 -4.87 -10.80
CA LYS A 215 13.98 -5.44 -10.71
C LYS A 215 12.91 -4.36 -10.80
N SER A 216 11.76 -4.72 -11.32
CA SER A 216 10.58 -3.83 -11.27
C SER A 216 10.10 -3.63 -9.83
N ILE A 217 9.50 -2.47 -9.55
CA ILE A 217 8.88 -2.19 -8.24
C ILE A 217 7.38 -2.04 -8.43
N LEU A 218 6.62 -2.85 -7.69
CA LEU A 218 5.20 -2.63 -7.46
C LEU A 218 5.02 -1.68 -6.29
N VAL A 219 4.47 -0.50 -6.54
CA VAL A 219 4.10 0.44 -5.48
C VAL A 219 2.73 0.07 -4.93
N VAL A 220 2.69 -0.43 -3.70
CA VAL A 220 1.45 -0.87 -3.03
C VAL A 220 0.88 0.27 -2.19
N PRO A 221 -0.36 0.74 -2.46
CA PRO A 221 -1.00 1.79 -1.67
C PRO A 221 -1.25 1.37 -0.23
N LYS A 222 -1.27 2.36 0.69
CA LYS A 222 -1.50 2.13 2.13
C LYS A 222 -2.84 1.43 2.41
N GLU A 223 -3.87 1.72 1.63
CA GLU A 223 -5.19 1.13 1.74
C GLU A 223 -5.18 -0.37 1.41
N VAL A 224 -4.36 -0.78 0.44
CA VAL A 224 -4.15 -2.20 0.09
C VAL A 224 -3.33 -2.89 1.18
N THR A 225 -2.27 -2.26 1.69
CA THR A 225 -1.45 -2.85 2.77
C THR A 225 -2.24 -3.11 4.06
N LYS A 226 -3.31 -2.34 4.31
CA LYS A 226 -4.18 -2.50 5.48
C LYS A 226 -5.22 -3.62 5.33
N ASP A 227 -5.44 -4.10 4.13
CA ASP A 227 -6.42 -5.11 3.78
C ASP A 227 -5.67 -6.39 3.35
N PRO A 228 -5.57 -7.44 4.19
CA PRO A 228 -4.83 -8.65 3.88
C PRO A 228 -5.32 -9.37 2.63
N GLU A 229 -6.62 -9.38 2.35
CA GLU A 229 -7.19 -9.98 1.15
C GLU A 229 -6.65 -9.31 -0.11
N ARG A 230 -6.78 -7.98 -0.17
CA ARG A 230 -6.28 -7.19 -1.30
C ARG A 230 -4.76 -7.26 -1.43
N LEU A 231 -4.06 -7.27 -0.30
CA LEU A 231 -2.60 -7.39 -0.31
C LEU A 231 -2.17 -8.74 -0.89
N ILE A 232 -2.76 -9.84 -0.41
CA ILE A 232 -2.47 -11.20 -0.91
C ILE A 232 -2.77 -11.30 -2.41
N ALA A 233 -3.93 -10.76 -2.86
CA ALA A 233 -4.27 -10.73 -4.28
C ALA A 233 -3.21 -10.02 -5.14
N GLU A 234 -2.65 -8.89 -4.67
CA GLU A 234 -1.57 -8.19 -5.38
C GLU A 234 -0.25 -8.96 -5.35
N LEU A 235 0.10 -9.60 -4.21
CA LEU A 235 1.31 -10.41 -4.09
C LEU A 235 1.26 -11.62 -5.06
N GLU A 236 0.11 -12.28 -5.15
CA GLU A 236 -0.13 -13.40 -6.10
C GLU A 236 -0.09 -12.93 -7.55
N ARG A 237 -0.86 -11.88 -7.88
CA ARG A 237 -0.96 -11.33 -9.22
C ARG A 237 0.41 -10.98 -9.81
N HIS A 238 1.27 -10.39 -9.00
CA HIS A 238 2.60 -9.96 -9.41
C HIS A 238 3.70 -10.97 -9.10
N ARG A 239 3.35 -12.15 -8.57
CA ARG A 239 4.28 -13.24 -8.19
C ARG A 239 5.44 -12.73 -7.36
N ILE A 240 5.12 -11.99 -6.29
CA ILE A 240 6.12 -11.44 -5.38
C ILE A 240 6.79 -12.57 -4.61
N GLU A 241 8.13 -12.64 -4.66
CA GLU A 241 8.92 -13.71 -4.05
C GLU A 241 9.52 -13.33 -2.69
N ARG A 242 9.60 -12.02 -2.37
CA ARG A 242 10.03 -11.51 -1.05
C ARG A 242 9.14 -10.39 -0.54
N LEU A 243 8.93 -10.37 0.77
CA LEU A 243 8.13 -9.33 1.42
C LEU A 243 8.77 -8.92 2.74
N VAL A 244 9.03 -7.63 2.90
CA VAL A 244 9.39 -7.03 4.20
C VAL A 244 8.09 -6.66 4.90
N LEU A 245 7.92 -7.03 6.16
CA LEU A 245 6.70 -6.75 6.91
C LEU A 245 6.98 -6.71 8.43
N VAL A 246 6.07 -6.09 9.16
CA VAL A 246 6.07 -6.16 10.62
C VAL A 246 5.37 -7.44 11.09
N PRO A 247 5.76 -8.05 12.23
CA PRO A 247 5.10 -9.23 12.79
C PRO A 247 3.57 -9.13 12.92
N SER A 248 3.04 -7.96 13.24
CA SER A 248 1.58 -7.73 13.27
C SER A 248 0.91 -7.90 11.91
N LEU A 249 1.55 -7.51 10.80
CA LEU A 249 1.02 -7.75 9.45
C LEU A 249 1.14 -9.23 9.06
N LEU A 250 2.24 -9.91 9.42
CA LEU A 250 2.37 -11.36 9.23
C LEU A 250 1.21 -12.10 9.90
N ARG A 251 0.90 -11.74 11.15
CA ARG A 251 -0.22 -12.32 11.90
C ARG A 251 -1.55 -12.11 11.17
N ALA A 252 -1.79 -10.90 10.65
CA ALA A 252 -3.00 -10.60 9.90
C ALA A 252 -3.14 -11.44 8.62
N ILE A 253 -2.02 -11.63 7.89
CA ILE A 253 -1.98 -12.49 6.70
C ILE A 253 -2.29 -13.94 7.07
N LEU A 254 -1.63 -14.52 8.09
CA LEU A 254 -1.85 -15.90 8.51
C LEU A 254 -3.29 -16.16 8.95
N LEU A 255 -3.87 -15.25 9.74
CA LEU A 255 -5.28 -15.33 10.13
C LEU A 255 -6.22 -15.28 8.93
N TYR A 256 -5.94 -14.43 7.95
CA TYR A 256 -6.73 -14.40 6.72
C TYR A 256 -6.64 -15.74 5.97
N LEU A 257 -5.43 -16.29 5.81
CA LEU A 257 -5.23 -17.57 5.12
C LEU A 257 -5.93 -18.74 5.83
N GLU A 258 -6.03 -18.71 7.17
CA GLU A 258 -6.80 -19.71 7.93
C GLU A 258 -8.31 -19.57 7.70
N LEU A 259 -8.83 -18.33 7.67
CA LEU A 259 -10.23 -18.08 7.35
C LEU A 259 -10.60 -18.56 5.94
N ASP A 260 -9.68 -18.41 4.98
CA ASP A 260 -9.92 -18.79 3.60
C ASP A 260 -9.82 -20.31 3.37
N LYS A 261 -8.99 -21.04 4.13
CA LYS A 261 -8.92 -22.54 4.09
C LYS A 261 -10.25 -23.22 4.39
N ASN A 262 -11.08 -22.59 5.22
CA ASN A 262 -12.40 -23.11 5.56
C ASN A 262 -13.44 -22.90 4.45
N ASN A 263 -13.11 -22.09 3.43
CA ASN A 263 -13.91 -21.94 2.22
C ASN A 263 -13.44 -22.97 1.19
N ALA A 264 -14.20 -24.04 0.98
CA ALA A 264 -13.91 -25.22 0.11
C ALA A 264 -13.65 -24.93 -1.39
N ARG A 265 -13.31 -23.70 -1.76
CA ARG A 265 -13.15 -23.22 -3.16
C ARG A 265 -11.81 -22.61 -3.51
N ARG A 266 -10.87 -22.44 -2.57
CA ARG A 266 -9.58 -21.83 -2.91
C ARG A 266 -8.40 -22.78 -2.76
N ASP A 267 -7.47 -22.56 -3.65
CA ASP A 267 -6.26 -23.33 -3.87
C ASP A 267 -5.41 -23.32 -2.58
N ASP A 268 -5.07 -24.49 -2.04
CA ASP A 268 -4.13 -24.69 -0.92
C ASP A 268 -2.71 -24.15 -1.21
N GLN A 269 -2.54 -23.41 -2.30
CA GLN A 269 -1.27 -22.90 -2.80
C GLN A 269 -1.12 -21.38 -2.80
N LEU A 270 -1.99 -20.65 -2.07
CA LEU A 270 -1.85 -19.19 -1.94
C LEU A 270 -0.46 -18.83 -1.39
N LEU A 271 0.14 -17.77 -1.95
CA LEU A 271 1.46 -17.26 -1.63
C LEU A 271 2.63 -18.23 -1.88
N LYS A 272 2.46 -19.25 -2.72
CA LYS A 272 3.53 -20.21 -3.06
C LYS A 272 4.78 -19.57 -3.68
N HIS A 273 4.62 -18.38 -4.29
CA HIS A 273 5.72 -17.62 -4.88
C HIS A 273 6.48 -16.80 -3.84
N LEU A 274 5.84 -16.45 -2.72
CA LEU A 274 6.42 -15.62 -1.67
C LEU A 274 7.31 -16.47 -0.75
N LYS A 275 8.55 -16.68 -1.14
CA LYS A 275 9.49 -17.58 -0.44
C LYS A 275 10.21 -16.93 0.73
N LEU A 276 10.51 -15.63 0.66
CA LEU A 276 11.28 -14.91 1.66
C LEU A 276 10.43 -13.89 2.41
N TRP A 277 10.19 -14.15 3.70
CA TRP A 277 9.44 -13.29 4.60
C TRP A 277 10.40 -12.60 5.56
N VAL A 278 10.52 -11.28 5.48
CA VAL A 278 11.44 -10.50 6.32
C VAL A 278 10.64 -9.74 7.36
N CYS A 279 10.69 -10.21 8.61
CA CYS A 279 10.04 -9.55 9.75
C CYS A 279 11.01 -8.56 10.39
N SER A 280 10.59 -7.29 10.46
CA SER A 280 11.35 -6.20 11.08
C SER A 280 10.42 -5.28 11.86
N GLY A 281 10.97 -4.45 12.74
CA GLY A 281 10.25 -3.36 13.36
C GLY A 281 9.43 -3.70 14.62
N GLU A 282 9.20 -4.97 14.93
CA GLU A 282 8.50 -5.44 16.15
C GLU A 282 9.17 -6.71 16.66
N PRO A 283 8.99 -7.10 17.94
CA PRO A 283 9.43 -8.40 18.44
C PRO A 283 8.71 -9.54 17.70
N LEU A 284 9.47 -10.45 17.11
CA LEU A 284 8.94 -11.67 16.50
C LEU A 284 8.83 -12.76 17.57
N VAL A 285 7.60 -13.05 18.02
CA VAL A 285 7.35 -13.98 19.12
C VAL A 285 7.31 -15.44 18.65
N PRO A 286 7.74 -16.41 19.50
CA PRO A 286 7.78 -17.83 19.14
C PRO A 286 6.45 -18.41 18.66
N SER A 287 5.34 -17.99 19.26
CA SER A 287 4.00 -18.45 18.87
C SER A 287 3.66 -18.09 17.42
N LEU A 288 4.06 -16.90 16.96
CA LEU A 288 3.83 -16.46 15.59
C LEU A 288 4.72 -17.23 14.59
N VAL A 289 5.96 -17.52 14.94
CA VAL A 289 6.87 -18.31 14.11
C VAL A 289 6.39 -19.76 14.01
N LYS A 290 5.93 -20.36 15.13
CA LYS A 290 5.27 -21.69 15.12
C LYS A 290 4.03 -21.69 14.22
N HIS A 291 3.18 -20.69 14.35
CA HIS A 291 1.99 -20.53 13.50
C HIS A 291 2.34 -20.44 12.01
N PHE A 292 3.37 -19.65 11.67
CA PHE A 292 3.87 -19.55 10.29
C PHE A 292 4.30 -20.90 9.72
N PHE A 293 5.18 -21.65 10.41
CA PHE A 293 5.65 -22.93 9.93
C PHE A 293 4.59 -24.03 9.93
N ASN A 294 3.61 -23.98 10.83
CA ASN A 294 2.44 -24.89 10.77
C ASN A 294 1.59 -24.62 9.55
N HIS A 295 1.39 -23.34 9.18
CA HIS A 295 0.63 -22.98 7.98
C HIS A 295 1.33 -23.38 6.69
N PHE A 296 2.64 -23.17 6.61
CA PHE A 296 3.48 -23.45 5.44
C PHE A 296 4.28 -24.77 5.60
N GLU A 297 3.76 -25.75 6.31
CA GLU A 297 4.44 -27.05 6.53
C GLU A 297 4.75 -27.74 5.19
N GLY A 298 5.97 -28.27 5.06
CA GLY A 298 6.42 -28.98 3.85
C GLY A 298 6.73 -28.08 2.64
N THR A 299 6.76 -26.75 2.83
CA THR A 299 7.07 -25.76 1.78
C THR A 299 8.50 -25.21 1.91
N GLU A 300 8.96 -24.45 0.89
CA GLU A 300 10.27 -23.78 0.90
C GLU A 300 10.25 -22.36 1.49
N HIS A 301 9.22 -22.02 2.25
CA HIS A 301 9.11 -20.68 2.85
C HIS A 301 10.15 -20.47 3.94
N VAL A 302 10.77 -19.28 3.91
CA VAL A 302 11.79 -18.84 4.86
C VAL A 302 11.31 -17.58 5.54
N ILE A 303 11.38 -17.55 6.87
CA ILE A 303 11.15 -16.35 7.67
C ILE A 303 12.48 -15.84 8.23
N CYS A 304 12.72 -14.54 8.07
CA CYS A 304 13.87 -13.86 8.64
C CYS A 304 13.41 -12.90 9.74
N ASN A 305 14.10 -12.93 10.88
CA ASN A 305 13.93 -11.95 11.94
C ASN A 305 15.04 -10.91 11.82
N PHE A 306 14.71 -9.69 11.44
CA PHE A 306 15.64 -8.58 11.32
C PHE A 306 15.50 -7.66 12.53
N TYR A 307 16.63 -7.30 13.14
CA TYR A 307 16.66 -6.41 14.29
C TYR A 307 17.52 -5.18 14.03
N GLY A 308 16.98 -4.03 14.42
CA GLY A 308 17.70 -2.77 14.44
C GLY A 308 16.79 -1.56 14.68
N SER A 309 17.31 -0.41 14.28
CA SER A 309 16.66 0.90 14.44
C SER A 309 17.10 1.86 13.33
N THR A 310 16.47 3.02 13.25
CA THR A 310 16.82 4.06 12.28
C THR A 310 18.29 4.50 12.42
N GLU A 311 18.82 4.52 13.64
CA GLU A 311 20.18 4.94 13.97
C GLU A 311 21.27 3.97 13.48
N VAL A 312 20.87 2.75 13.05
CA VAL A 312 21.75 1.74 12.45
C VAL A 312 21.32 1.38 11.03
N MET A 313 20.68 2.29 10.32
CA MET A 313 20.19 2.10 8.96
C MET A 313 19.20 0.93 8.83
N GLY A 314 18.30 0.79 9.80
CA GLY A 314 17.25 -0.22 9.84
C GLY A 314 17.68 -1.50 10.55
N ASP A 315 18.48 -2.32 9.90
CA ASP A 315 18.82 -3.64 10.41
C ASP A 315 20.32 -3.76 10.69
N VAL A 316 20.67 -4.31 11.85
CA VAL A 316 22.06 -4.52 12.27
C VAL A 316 22.35 -5.98 12.58
N THR A 317 21.33 -6.78 12.88
CA THR A 317 21.42 -8.24 12.94
C THR A 317 20.25 -8.91 12.25
N PHE A 318 20.41 -10.19 11.91
CA PHE A 318 19.39 -11.01 11.29
C PHE A 318 19.49 -12.47 11.68
N GLU A 319 18.34 -13.14 11.75
CA GLU A 319 18.23 -14.59 11.87
C GLU A 319 17.38 -15.14 10.73
N LYS A 320 17.90 -16.17 10.03
CA LYS A 320 17.20 -16.83 8.93
C LYS A 320 16.71 -18.19 9.39
N MET A 321 15.40 -18.42 9.34
CA MET A 321 14.75 -19.65 9.77
C MET A 321 14.02 -20.31 8.62
N SER A 322 14.34 -21.58 8.35
CA SER A 322 13.59 -22.46 7.42
C SER A 322 12.76 -23.52 8.17
N ALA A 323 12.92 -23.60 9.48
CA ALA A 323 12.16 -24.42 10.42
C ALA A 323 12.29 -23.82 11.82
N PHE A 324 11.33 -24.09 12.71
CA PHE A 324 11.38 -23.59 14.08
C PHE A 324 10.79 -24.62 15.05
N LYS A 325 11.60 -25.04 16.01
CA LYS A 325 11.21 -26.01 17.05
C LYS A 325 11.45 -25.46 18.46
N GLY A 326 12.03 -24.26 18.56
CA GLY A 326 12.45 -23.65 19.83
C GLY A 326 11.33 -22.86 20.54
N ASP A 327 11.70 -22.30 21.68
CA ASP A 327 10.86 -21.41 22.49
C ASP A 327 11.42 -19.97 22.54
N LEU A 328 12.53 -19.71 21.88
CA LEU A 328 13.16 -18.38 21.75
C LEU A 328 13.41 -18.08 20.26
N VAL A 329 13.12 -16.88 19.85
CA VAL A 329 13.43 -16.39 18.50
C VAL A 329 14.66 -15.50 18.57
N PRO A 330 15.81 -15.92 18.00
CA PRO A 330 17.00 -15.09 18.00
C PRO A 330 16.84 -13.82 17.14
N ILE A 331 17.60 -12.80 17.45
CA ILE A 331 17.86 -11.67 16.55
C ILE A 331 19.13 -11.88 15.72
N GLY A 332 19.81 -12.99 15.94
CA GLY A 332 20.80 -13.59 15.07
C GLY A 332 22.16 -12.91 15.05
N LEU A 333 22.78 -12.87 13.86
CA LEU A 333 24.15 -12.44 13.64
C LEU A 333 24.21 -11.02 13.03
N PRO A 334 25.31 -10.27 13.26
CA PRO A 334 25.50 -8.96 12.66
C PRO A 334 25.53 -8.99 11.13
N VAL A 335 25.06 -7.92 10.51
CA VAL A 335 25.21 -7.68 9.06
C VAL A 335 26.66 -7.28 8.73
N ASP A 336 27.05 -7.35 7.45
CA ASP A 336 28.42 -7.01 7.00
C ASP A 336 28.87 -5.64 7.49
N ASN A 337 30.15 -5.57 7.89
CA ASN A 337 30.81 -4.36 8.38
C ASN A 337 30.13 -3.73 9.61
N SER A 338 29.43 -4.57 10.41
CA SER A 338 28.83 -4.18 11.67
C SER A 338 29.28 -5.12 12.78
N VAL A 339 29.40 -4.58 13.98
CA VAL A 339 29.74 -5.33 15.20
C VAL A 339 28.70 -5.00 16.26
N VAL A 340 28.24 -6.03 16.94
CA VAL A 340 27.30 -5.92 18.07
C VAL A 340 27.99 -6.36 19.34
N TYR A 341 27.93 -5.54 20.38
CA TYR A 341 28.47 -5.80 21.68
C TYR A 341 27.36 -5.93 22.72
N LEU A 342 27.51 -6.84 23.66
CA LEU A 342 26.72 -6.87 24.90
C LEU A 342 27.60 -6.33 26.04
N LEU A 343 27.27 -5.15 26.54
CA LEU A 343 28.09 -4.43 27.50
C LEU A 343 27.37 -4.17 28.82
N ASP A 344 28.14 -4.09 29.88
CA ASP A 344 27.70 -3.58 31.19
C ASP A 344 27.72 -2.04 31.25
N LYS A 345 27.30 -1.47 32.36
CA LYS A 345 27.29 0.02 32.56
C LYS A 345 28.68 0.65 32.49
N LYS A 346 29.77 -0.13 32.60
CA LYS A 346 31.16 0.32 32.50
C LYS A 346 31.75 0.08 31.11
N LEU A 347 30.91 -0.32 30.19
CA LEU A 347 31.29 -0.71 28.82
C LEU A 347 32.19 -1.96 28.76
N ASN A 348 32.17 -2.85 29.74
CA ASN A 348 32.84 -4.14 29.65
C ASN A 348 31.92 -5.18 29.02
N PRO A 349 32.46 -6.09 28.17
CA PRO A 349 31.66 -7.19 27.61
C PRO A 349 31.13 -8.09 28.76
N VAL A 350 29.85 -8.46 28.66
CA VAL A 350 29.25 -9.40 29.61
C VAL A 350 29.53 -10.84 29.20
N PRO A 351 29.69 -11.79 30.16
CA PRO A 351 29.84 -13.21 29.85
C PRO A 351 28.63 -13.78 29.06
N SER A 352 28.87 -14.82 28.26
CA SER A 352 27.79 -15.56 27.58
C SER A 352 26.73 -16.03 28.58
N GLY A 353 25.47 -15.91 28.21
CA GLY A 353 24.28 -16.19 29.03
C GLY A 353 23.88 -15.08 29.99
N GLN A 354 24.71 -14.05 30.21
CA GLN A 354 24.32 -12.86 30.98
C GLN A 354 23.68 -11.80 30.11
N ILE A 355 22.76 -11.05 30.71
CA ILE A 355 22.09 -9.94 30.06
C ILE A 355 23.01 -8.72 30.03
N GLY A 356 23.22 -8.15 28.84
CA GLY A 356 23.93 -6.89 28.63
C GLY A 356 23.11 -5.92 27.74
N GLU A 357 23.45 -4.64 27.83
CA GLU A 357 22.90 -3.66 26.89
C GLU A 357 23.54 -3.86 25.53
N ILE A 358 22.70 -3.80 24.46
CA ILE A 358 23.14 -3.95 23.08
C ILE A 358 23.73 -2.64 22.60
N TYR A 359 24.98 -2.70 22.14
CA TYR A 359 25.67 -1.60 21.48
C TYR A 359 26.04 -2.01 20.06
N CYS A 360 25.92 -1.08 19.11
CA CYS A 360 26.22 -1.33 17.70
C CYS A 360 27.35 -0.44 17.22
N SER A 361 28.22 -0.99 16.36
CA SER A 361 29.33 -0.27 15.73
C SER A 361 29.40 -0.65 14.25
N GLY A 362 30.00 0.20 13.42
CA GLY A 362 30.28 -0.13 12.03
C GLY A 362 29.72 0.83 11.00
N LEU A 363 29.74 0.39 9.74
CA LEU A 363 29.39 1.25 8.59
C LEU A 363 27.89 1.55 8.49
N ASN A 364 27.05 0.76 9.17
CA ASN A 364 25.59 1.00 9.22
C ASN A 364 25.18 2.15 10.16
N LEU A 365 26.11 2.66 11.00
CA LEU A 365 25.75 3.73 11.93
C LEU A 365 25.33 5.00 11.20
N ALA A 366 24.29 5.64 11.72
CA ALA A 366 23.95 7.02 11.39
C ALA A 366 25.07 7.97 11.82
N SER A 367 25.12 9.16 11.21
CA SER A 367 26.07 10.23 11.54
C SER A 367 25.65 11.06 12.77
N GLY A 368 24.71 10.55 13.58
CA GLY A 368 24.12 11.23 14.72
C GLY A 368 22.74 11.81 14.42
N TYR A 369 22.31 12.71 15.29
CA TYR A 369 21.01 13.40 15.14
C TYR A 369 21.20 14.83 14.65
N VAL A 370 20.15 15.37 14.03
CA VAL A 370 20.08 16.78 13.63
C VAL A 370 20.37 17.69 14.83
N ASN A 371 21.18 18.73 14.59
CA ASN A 371 21.69 19.67 15.60
C ASN A 371 22.47 19.02 16.74
N ASN A 372 23.13 17.87 16.46
CA ASN A 372 23.91 17.09 17.43
C ASN A 372 23.15 16.76 18.74
N ARG A 373 21.85 16.57 18.63
CA ARG A 373 20.96 16.22 19.73
C ARG A 373 21.27 14.80 20.21
N ASP A 374 21.05 14.50 21.52
CA ASP A 374 21.31 13.19 22.13
C ASP A 374 22.71 12.59 21.74
N ALA A 375 23.75 13.44 21.72
CA ALA A 375 25.10 13.06 21.31
C ALA A 375 25.68 11.93 22.19
N ASP A 376 25.21 11.78 23.41
CA ASP A 376 25.55 10.72 24.36
C ASP A 376 25.08 9.32 23.95
N ARG A 377 24.25 9.22 22.92
CA ARG A 377 23.87 7.93 22.29
C ARG A 377 24.97 7.41 21.37
N PHE A 378 25.84 8.27 20.85
CA PHE A 378 26.96 7.90 20.00
C PHE A 378 28.28 8.20 20.74
N ILE A 379 28.90 7.16 21.30
CA ILE A 379 30.08 7.29 22.15
C ILE A 379 31.30 6.68 21.49
N ALA A 380 32.48 7.03 21.98
CA ALA A 380 33.74 6.39 21.52
C ALA A 380 33.73 4.90 21.84
N ASN A 381 34.19 4.08 20.89
CA ASN A 381 34.31 2.65 21.06
C ASN A 381 35.65 2.30 21.72
N PRO A 382 35.68 1.81 23.00
CA PRO A 382 36.94 1.47 23.67
C PRO A 382 37.50 0.10 23.24
N HIS A 383 36.78 -0.68 22.39
CA HIS A 383 37.12 -2.05 22.05
C HIS A 383 37.83 -2.20 20.72
N THR A 384 38.12 -1.08 20.02
CA THR A 384 38.76 -1.11 18.71
C THR A 384 39.60 0.13 18.46
N VAL A 385 40.61 -0.01 17.59
CA VAL A 385 41.40 1.11 17.03
C VAL A 385 41.07 1.36 15.59
N GLU A 386 40.18 0.56 14.97
CA GLU A 386 39.82 0.69 13.58
C GLU A 386 38.85 1.86 13.39
N PRO A 387 39.17 2.84 12.50
CA PRO A 387 38.36 4.05 12.35
C PRO A 387 36.90 3.77 11.97
N GLN A 388 36.62 2.72 11.21
CA GLN A 388 35.26 2.36 10.78
C GLN A 388 34.37 1.88 11.94
N TYR A 389 34.97 1.43 13.06
CA TYR A 389 34.27 0.99 14.27
C TYR A 389 34.51 1.92 15.46
N ALA A 390 35.04 3.12 15.25
CA ALA A 390 35.41 4.05 16.31
C ALA A 390 34.25 4.56 17.17
N LEU A 391 33.00 4.39 16.72
CA LEU A 391 31.79 4.79 17.46
C LEU A 391 30.96 3.58 17.86
N LEU A 392 30.37 3.67 19.03
CA LEU A 392 29.30 2.81 19.52
C LEU A 392 27.98 3.60 19.54
N TYR A 393 26.95 3.01 18.99
CA TYR A 393 25.57 3.46 19.22
C TYR A 393 24.96 2.69 20.39
N LYS A 394 24.48 3.40 21.39
CA LYS A 394 23.77 2.89 22.55
C LYS A 394 22.29 2.71 22.21
N THR A 395 21.86 1.44 22.03
CA THR A 395 20.49 1.15 21.57
C THR A 395 19.42 1.36 22.65
N GLY A 396 19.75 1.09 23.92
CA GLY A 396 18.80 0.98 25.02
C GLY A 396 18.05 -0.35 25.05
N ASP A 397 18.37 -1.26 24.13
CA ASP A 397 17.91 -2.64 24.10
C ASP A 397 18.85 -3.55 24.91
N TYR A 398 18.32 -4.63 25.45
CA TYR A 398 19.07 -5.64 26.19
C TYR A 398 18.96 -6.99 25.51
N GLY A 399 20.02 -7.76 25.61
CA GLY A 399 20.09 -9.08 25.03
C GLY A 399 21.04 -10.00 25.82
N LYS A 400 21.03 -11.25 25.41
CA LYS A 400 21.99 -12.27 25.91
C LYS A 400 22.36 -13.22 24.78
N ILE A 401 23.52 -13.89 24.91
CA ILE A 401 23.91 -14.96 23.99
C ILE A 401 23.40 -16.28 24.56
N VAL A 402 22.60 -16.99 23.73
CA VAL A 402 22.12 -18.36 24.04
C VAL A 402 22.52 -19.25 22.88
N ASP A 403 23.23 -20.33 23.13
CA ASP A 403 23.72 -21.28 22.13
C ASP A 403 24.44 -20.60 20.93
N GLY A 404 25.23 -19.56 21.24
CA GLY A 404 26.01 -18.82 20.24
C GLY A 404 25.22 -17.77 19.43
N THR A 405 23.92 -17.62 19.65
CA THR A 405 23.08 -16.65 19.00
C THR A 405 22.57 -15.56 19.93
N LEU A 406 22.39 -14.35 19.40
CA LEU A 406 21.89 -13.19 20.15
C LEU A 406 20.36 -13.25 20.27
N VAL A 407 19.87 -13.18 21.51
CA VAL A 407 18.44 -13.14 21.85
C VAL A 407 18.11 -11.80 22.48
N TYR A 408 17.00 -11.22 22.06
CA TYR A 408 16.48 -9.96 22.58
C TYR A 408 15.76 -10.17 23.92
N GLU A 409 16.08 -9.34 24.93
CA GLU A 409 15.54 -9.44 26.29
C GLU A 409 14.68 -8.24 26.70
N GLY A 410 14.42 -7.30 25.77
CA GLY A 410 13.56 -6.13 26.04
C GLY A 410 14.31 -4.82 26.16
N ARG A 411 13.60 -3.80 26.66
CA ARG A 411 14.10 -2.43 26.89
C ARG A 411 13.90 -2.01 28.34
N THR A 412 14.78 -1.12 28.81
CA THR A 412 14.66 -0.49 30.14
C THR A 412 14.23 0.97 30.04
N ASP A 413 14.21 1.55 28.84
CA ASP A 413 13.74 2.92 28.62
C ASP A 413 12.21 2.98 28.34
N SER A 414 11.72 4.18 28.10
CA SER A 414 10.30 4.46 27.85
C SER A 414 9.83 4.10 26.43
N GLN A 415 10.67 3.48 25.61
CA GLN A 415 10.34 3.24 24.22
C GLN A 415 9.72 1.87 23.98
N VAL A 416 8.68 1.84 23.16
CA VAL A 416 7.99 0.60 22.73
C VAL A 416 7.78 0.63 21.23
N LYS A 417 7.64 -0.53 20.64
CA LYS A 417 7.23 -0.68 19.25
C LYS A 417 5.74 -1.05 19.20
N VAL A 418 4.93 -0.25 18.51
CA VAL A 418 3.48 -0.44 18.38
C VAL A 418 3.12 -0.46 16.92
N ARG A 419 2.72 -1.61 16.39
CA ARG A 419 2.40 -1.81 14.96
C ARG A 419 3.51 -1.28 14.04
N GLY A 420 4.75 -1.60 14.36
CA GLY A 420 5.95 -1.16 13.65
C GLY A 420 6.44 0.25 14.00
N HIS A 421 5.60 1.09 14.62
CA HIS A 421 5.98 2.44 15.00
C HIS A 421 6.78 2.43 16.32
N ARG A 422 7.93 3.12 16.34
CA ARG A 422 8.67 3.40 17.57
C ARG A 422 7.96 4.54 18.31
N VAL A 423 7.41 4.25 19.46
CA VAL A 423 6.71 5.20 20.33
C VAL A 423 7.51 5.38 21.61
N ASP A 424 7.78 6.63 21.98
CA ASP A 424 8.37 6.96 23.25
C ASP A 424 7.25 7.36 24.23
N MET A 425 7.04 6.59 25.27
CA MET A 425 5.99 6.87 26.27
C MET A 425 6.22 8.20 26.97
N SER A 426 7.50 8.63 27.10
CA SER A 426 7.81 9.96 27.65
C SER A 426 7.36 11.11 26.73
N GLU A 427 7.28 10.90 25.40
CA GLU A 427 6.70 11.88 24.46
C GLU A 427 5.22 12.11 24.79
N ILE A 428 4.51 11.03 25.11
CA ILE A 428 3.10 11.08 25.48
C ILE A 428 2.93 11.71 26.86
N GLU A 429 3.73 11.31 27.86
CA GLU A 429 3.71 11.89 29.21
C GLU A 429 3.95 13.40 29.17
N ASN A 430 4.98 13.84 28.44
CA ASN A 430 5.30 15.25 28.28
C ASN A 430 4.22 16.06 27.55
N SER A 431 3.52 15.43 26.61
CA SER A 431 2.40 16.04 25.89
C SER A 431 1.18 16.20 26.79
N LEU A 432 0.90 15.21 27.65
CA LEU A 432 -0.16 15.26 28.66
C LEU A 432 0.10 16.32 29.73
N HIS A 433 1.34 16.46 30.22
CA HIS A 433 1.71 17.47 31.18
C HIS A 433 1.55 18.92 30.68
N LYS A 434 1.47 19.15 29.37
CA LYS A 434 1.21 20.47 28.78
C LYS A 434 -0.28 20.81 28.72
N ILE A 435 -1.17 19.88 29.02
CA ILE A 435 -2.61 20.09 29.02
C ILE A 435 -3.00 20.73 30.39
N ASN A 436 -3.51 21.96 30.36
CA ASN A 436 -4.00 22.61 31.54
C ASN A 436 -5.18 21.83 32.14
N GLY A 437 -5.10 21.37 33.37
CA GLY A 437 -6.14 20.54 33.98
C GLY A 437 -5.71 19.10 34.26
N VAL A 438 -4.60 18.64 33.68
CA VAL A 438 -3.95 17.36 34.03
C VAL A 438 -2.95 17.61 35.15
N ASP A 439 -3.02 16.82 36.24
CA ASP A 439 -2.13 16.95 37.40
C ASP A 439 -0.96 15.94 37.31
N LYS A 440 -1.24 14.66 37.41
CA LYS A 440 -0.25 13.59 37.35
C LYS A 440 -0.52 12.67 36.19
N VAL A 441 0.56 12.12 35.62
CA VAL A 441 0.52 11.26 34.45
C VAL A 441 1.40 10.04 34.67
N ALA A 442 0.95 8.88 34.20
CA ALA A 442 1.77 7.70 34.02
C ALA A 442 1.37 7.01 32.70
N VAL A 443 2.31 6.88 31.75
CA VAL A 443 2.07 6.20 30.49
C VAL A 443 2.75 4.85 30.47
N LEU A 444 2.01 3.81 30.11
CA LEU A 444 2.47 2.41 30.13
C LEU A 444 2.04 1.69 28.88
N CYS A 445 2.82 0.68 28.46
CA CYS A 445 2.43 -0.24 27.41
C CYS A 445 1.92 -1.54 28.04
N TYR A 446 0.69 -1.90 27.73
CA TYR A 446 0.10 -3.19 28.10
C TYR A 446 0.46 -4.22 27.05
N LYS A 447 0.95 -5.41 27.48
CA LYS A 447 1.32 -6.56 26.67
C LYS A 447 2.07 -6.21 25.37
N PRO A 448 3.30 -5.71 25.45
CA PRO A 448 4.10 -5.37 24.25
C PRO A 448 4.29 -6.59 23.34
N GLY A 449 4.03 -6.42 22.03
CA GLY A 449 4.18 -7.46 21.00
C GLY A 449 3.02 -8.46 20.90
N GLU A 450 2.01 -8.36 21.77
CA GLU A 450 0.81 -9.20 21.72
C GLU A 450 -0.35 -8.52 20.97
N VAL A 451 -1.40 -9.28 20.70
CA VAL A 451 -2.58 -8.85 19.94
C VAL A 451 -3.32 -7.70 20.64
N ASP A 452 -3.41 -7.78 21.95
CA ASP A 452 -4.07 -6.81 22.83
C ASP A 452 -3.10 -5.73 23.37
N GLN A 453 -1.98 -5.53 22.67
CA GLN A 453 -1.05 -4.43 22.98
C GLN A 453 -1.78 -3.10 22.93
N ALA A 454 -1.66 -2.31 24.01
CA ALA A 454 -2.24 -0.97 24.11
C ALA A 454 -1.31 0.00 24.82
N ILE A 455 -1.29 1.25 24.37
CA ILE A 455 -0.70 2.35 25.13
C ILE A 455 -1.76 2.88 26.08
N LEU A 456 -1.46 2.95 27.37
CA LEU A 456 -2.36 3.41 28.41
C LEU A 456 -1.79 4.67 29.05
N ALA A 457 -2.61 5.70 29.20
CA ALA A 457 -2.26 6.90 29.96
C ALA A 457 -3.19 7.00 31.18
N PHE A 458 -2.63 6.82 32.34
CA PHE A 458 -3.31 7.07 33.61
C PHE A 458 -3.08 8.51 34.03
N VAL A 459 -4.15 9.26 34.27
CA VAL A 459 -4.09 10.68 34.56
C VAL A 459 -4.93 11.03 35.81
N THR A 460 -4.49 11.98 36.62
CA THR A 460 -5.33 12.65 37.57
C THR A 460 -5.62 14.06 37.11
N LEU A 461 -6.78 14.59 37.44
CA LEU A 461 -7.25 15.89 36.95
C LEU A 461 -7.23 16.95 38.10
N GLN A 462 -6.77 18.16 37.76
CA GLN A 462 -6.94 19.34 38.63
C GLN A 462 -8.29 19.98 38.40
N ASP A 463 -8.79 19.94 37.19
CA ASP A 463 -10.06 20.49 36.76
C ASP A 463 -11.04 19.39 36.33
N PRO A 464 -12.15 19.19 37.06
CA PRO A 464 -13.15 18.16 36.78
C PRO A 464 -13.91 18.37 35.46
N SER A 465 -13.77 19.53 34.83
CA SER A 465 -14.38 19.77 33.50
C SER A 465 -13.73 19.00 32.37
N TRP A 466 -12.48 18.53 32.56
CA TRP A 466 -11.76 17.72 31.64
C TRP A 466 -12.23 16.25 31.67
N THR A 467 -12.33 15.66 30.50
CA THR A 467 -12.70 14.26 30.31
C THR A 467 -11.64 13.51 29.50
N ALA A 468 -11.67 12.20 29.50
CA ALA A 468 -10.78 11.40 28.68
C ALA A 468 -10.85 11.81 27.19
N SER A 469 -12.05 12.10 26.67
CA SER A 469 -12.25 12.52 25.28
C SER A 469 -11.67 13.88 24.96
N THR A 470 -11.81 14.86 25.86
CA THR A 470 -11.23 16.20 25.66
C THR A 470 -9.71 16.19 25.71
N ILE A 471 -9.12 15.35 26.57
CA ILE A 471 -7.66 15.14 26.65
C ILE A 471 -7.16 14.51 25.36
N GLU A 472 -7.86 13.50 24.81
CA GLU A 472 -7.48 12.83 23.59
C GLU A 472 -7.57 13.75 22.37
N GLU A 473 -8.61 14.59 22.30
CA GLU A 473 -8.74 15.60 21.26
C GLU A 473 -7.54 16.56 21.28
N GLU A 474 -7.14 17.01 22.46
CA GLU A 474 -5.97 17.90 22.60
C GLU A 474 -4.67 17.22 22.22
N LEU A 475 -4.47 15.95 22.61
CA LEU A 475 -3.31 15.15 22.21
C LEU A 475 -3.24 14.94 20.69
N SER A 476 -4.38 14.76 20.04
CA SER A 476 -4.45 14.53 18.58
C SER A 476 -3.90 15.69 17.75
N LYS A 477 -3.81 16.89 18.33
CA LYS A 477 -3.23 18.08 17.69
C LYS A 477 -1.69 18.03 17.62
N THR A 478 -1.07 17.18 18.43
CA THR A 478 0.39 17.10 18.58
C THR A 478 0.96 15.72 18.31
N LEU A 479 0.26 14.67 18.71
CA LEU A 479 0.70 13.29 18.58
C LEU A 479 0.13 12.64 17.32
N PRO A 480 0.90 11.80 16.63
CA PRO A 480 0.38 11.03 15.49
C PRO A 480 -0.61 9.95 15.99
N PRO A 481 -1.58 9.52 15.15
CA PRO A 481 -2.65 8.59 15.52
C PRO A 481 -2.17 7.27 16.15
N TYR A 482 -1.02 6.75 15.72
CA TYR A 482 -0.47 5.49 16.24
C TYR A 482 0.11 5.59 17.66
N SER A 483 0.35 6.79 18.17
CA SER A 483 0.87 7.05 19.53
C SER A 483 -0.18 7.61 20.49
N LEU A 484 -1.43 7.78 20.06
CA LEU A 484 -2.51 8.21 20.95
C LEU A 484 -2.81 7.11 21.97
N PRO A 485 -2.73 7.41 23.29
CA PRO A 485 -2.99 6.43 24.32
C PRO A 485 -4.48 6.29 24.63
N THR A 486 -4.87 5.17 25.21
CA THR A 486 -6.15 5.03 25.89
C THR A 486 -6.08 5.77 27.22
N ILE A 487 -6.87 6.84 27.41
CA ILE A 487 -6.86 7.66 28.62
C ILE A 487 -7.67 6.98 29.73
N ARG A 488 -7.07 6.92 30.92
CA ARG A 488 -7.71 6.45 32.15
C ARG A 488 -7.61 7.54 33.22
N VAL A 489 -8.73 8.15 33.55
CA VAL A 489 -8.81 9.14 34.62
C VAL A 489 -8.93 8.40 35.97
N LEU A 490 -8.06 8.73 36.90
CA LEU A 490 -8.02 8.16 38.23
C LEU A 490 -8.12 9.29 39.28
N ASP A 491 -8.70 9.00 40.44
CA ASP A 491 -8.66 9.91 41.56
C ASP A 491 -7.24 10.12 42.10
N LYS A 492 -6.44 9.02 42.07
CA LYS A 492 -5.05 9.03 42.53
C LYS A 492 -4.22 7.98 41.79
N ILE A 493 -3.01 8.37 41.34
CA ILE A 493 -2.02 7.41 40.83
C ILE A 493 -1.37 6.68 42.03
N PRO A 494 -1.37 5.33 42.03
CA PRO A 494 -0.74 4.53 43.08
C PRO A 494 0.77 4.72 43.08
N LEU A 495 1.35 4.79 44.27
CA LEU A 495 2.79 4.98 44.48
C LEU A 495 3.35 3.83 45.31
N LEU A 496 4.58 3.43 44.99
CA LEU A 496 5.40 2.54 45.80
C LEU A 496 5.86 3.26 47.09
N ASN A 497 6.35 2.49 48.08
CA ASN A 497 6.84 3.03 49.36
C ASN A 497 7.94 4.10 49.19
N ASN A 498 8.68 4.08 48.10
CA ASN A 498 9.72 5.07 47.75
C ASN A 498 9.22 6.29 47.00
N GLY A 499 7.89 6.47 46.86
CA GLY A 499 7.25 7.62 46.21
C GLY A 499 7.19 7.53 44.67
N LYS A 500 7.71 6.45 44.03
CA LYS A 500 7.59 6.25 42.59
C LYS A 500 6.23 5.64 42.22
N THR A 501 5.73 5.93 41.02
CA THR A 501 4.51 5.33 40.48
C THR A 501 4.59 3.81 40.47
N ASP A 502 3.58 3.15 41.02
CA ASP A 502 3.46 1.67 40.98
C ASP A 502 2.89 1.23 39.60
N ARG A 503 3.80 1.09 38.63
CA ARG A 503 3.48 0.71 37.27
C ARG A 503 2.92 -0.69 37.16
N GLN A 504 3.39 -1.62 38.03
CA GLN A 504 2.90 -3.01 38.01
C GLN A 504 1.47 -3.09 38.51
N PHE A 505 1.15 -2.37 39.57
CA PHE A 505 -0.23 -2.28 40.06
C PHE A 505 -1.17 -1.73 38.98
N LEU A 506 -0.78 -0.65 38.31
CA LEU A 506 -1.60 -0.04 37.22
C LEU A 506 -1.85 -1.02 36.08
N LEU A 507 -0.83 -1.75 35.61
CA LEU A 507 -0.98 -2.75 34.54
C LEU A 507 -1.81 -3.95 35.00
N LYS A 508 -1.62 -4.40 36.24
CA LYS A 508 -2.41 -5.48 36.83
C LYS A 508 -3.87 -5.08 36.98
N ALA A 509 -4.14 -3.92 37.55
CA ALA A 509 -5.52 -3.40 37.70
C ALA A 509 -6.22 -3.26 36.35
N TYR A 510 -5.52 -2.77 35.32
CA TYR A 510 -6.05 -2.73 33.97
C TYR A 510 -6.32 -4.13 33.41
N GLY A 511 -5.40 -5.08 33.59
CA GLY A 511 -5.58 -6.47 33.16
C GLY A 511 -6.73 -7.18 33.88
N GLU A 512 -6.91 -6.92 35.17
CA GLU A 512 -8.05 -7.39 35.95
C GLU A 512 -9.35 -6.71 35.47
N GLU A 513 -9.33 -5.38 35.23
CA GLU A 513 -10.46 -4.65 34.65
C GLU A 513 -10.86 -5.22 33.27
N VAL A 514 -9.90 -5.50 32.40
CA VAL A 514 -10.13 -6.12 31.09
C VAL A 514 -10.65 -7.55 31.26
N SER A 515 -10.11 -8.31 32.21
CA SER A 515 -10.54 -9.68 32.52
C SER A 515 -11.90 -9.75 33.23
N GLU A 516 -12.15 -8.84 34.18
CA GLU A 516 -13.43 -8.71 34.90
C GLU A 516 -14.51 -8.06 34.05
N LYS A 517 -14.14 -7.13 33.16
CA LYS A 517 -15.04 -6.52 32.15
C LYS A 517 -15.35 -7.49 31.01
N GLY A 518 -14.59 -8.59 30.86
CA GLY A 518 -15.09 -9.81 30.20
C GLY A 518 -16.38 -10.34 30.82
N GLY A 519 -16.74 -9.88 32.05
CA GLY A 519 -17.99 -10.11 32.75
C GLY A 519 -18.96 -8.90 32.86
N LYS A 520 -18.47 -7.65 32.76
CA LYS A 520 -19.32 -6.45 32.61
C LYS A 520 -19.05 -5.84 31.25
N ARG A 521 -19.76 -6.33 30.26
CA ARG A 521 -19.75 -5.88 28.88
C ARG A 521 -20.04 -4.38 28.82
N ALA A 522 -19.37 -3.65 27.89
CA ALA A 522 -19.80 -2.31 27.52
C ALA A 522 -21.31 -2.34 27.25
N PRO A 523 -22.08 -1.36 27.70
CA PRO A 523 -23.52 -1.38 27.51
C PRO A 523 -23.80 -1.49 26.01
N ILE A 524 -24.45 -2.60 25.67
CA ILE A 524 -24.91 -2.89 24.32
C ILE A 524 -26.32 -2.36 24.24
N ASP A 525 -26.55 -1.47 23.29
CA ASP A 525 -27.88 -0.96 23.01
C ASP A 525 -28.36 -1.46 21.65
N LEU A 526 -29.36 -2.32 21.68
CA LEU A 526 -30.01 -2.90 20.50
C LEU A 526 -31.20 -2.05 20.00
N THR A 527 -31.36 -0.84 20.50
CA THR A 527 -32.44 0.05 20.07
C THR A 527 -32.34 0.33 18.57
N GLY A 528 -33.46 0.14 17.87
CA GLY A 528 -33.57 0.35 16.42
C GLY A 528 -32.97 -0.76 15.57
N VAL A 529 -32.54 -1.90 16.17
CA VAL A 529 -32.16 -3.10 15.43
C VAL A 529 -33.42 -3.90 15.09
N PRO A 530 -33.64 -4.30 13.82
CA PRO A 530 -34.77 -5.15 13.43
C PRO A 530 -34.78 -6.48 14.18
N GLU A 531 -35.96 -7.01 14.52
CA GLU A 531 -36.11 -8.22 15.34
C GLU A 531 -35.43 -9.45 14.72
N ASN A 532 -35.50 -9.60 13.40
CA ASN A 532 -34.84 -10.68 12.64
C ASN A 532 -33.33 -10.62 12.67
N LYS A 533 -32.72 -9.45 12.97
CA LYS A 533 -31.27 -9.23 13.06
C LYS A 533 -30.75 -9.14 14.48
N ARG A 534 -31.59 -9.18 15.49
CA ARG A 534 -31.19 -9.02 16.90
C ARG A 534 -30.17 -10.05 17.36
N LYS A 535 -30.24 -11.29 16.92
CA LYS A 535 -29.30 -12.35 17.29
C LYS A 535 -27.89 -12.03 16.69
N ALA A 536 -27.85 -11.64 15.41
CA ALA A 536 -26.61 -11.26 14.75
C ALA A 536 -26.04 -9.97 15.35
N ALA A 537 -26.87 -8.99 15.66
CA ALA A 537 -26.45 -7.74 16.30
C ALA A 537 -25.87 -7.99 17.70
N GLN A 538 -26.53 -8.83 18.50
CA GLN A 538 -26.01 -9.18 19.81
C GLN A 538 -24.66 -9.87 19.70
N CYS A 539 -24.52 -10.83 18.80
CA CYS A 539 -23.26 -11.52 18.52
C CYS A 539 -22.17 -10.56 18.07
N LEU A 540 -22.45 -9.70 17.10
CA LEU A 540 -21.51 -8.67 16.61
C LEU A 540 -21.09 -7.73 17.73
N PHE A 541 -22.03 -7.15 18.45
CA PHE A 541 -21.75 -6.16 19.50
C PHE A 541 -21.00 -6.77 20.69
N GLU A 542 -21.35 -8.01 21.07
CA GLU A 542 -20.61 -8.74 22.09
C GLU A 542 -19.19 -9.08 21.65
N THR A 543 -19.00 -9.45 20.39
CA THR A 543 -17.70 -9.74 19.81
C THR A 543 -16.85 -8.48 19.74
N VAL A 544 -17.40 -7.37 19.29
CA VAL A 544 -16.76 -6.05 19.28
C VAL A 544 -16.38 -5.62 20.70
N ALA A 545 -17.29 -5.77 21.67
CA ALA A 545 -17.03 -5.50 23.07
C ALA A 545 -15.88 -6.35 23.63
N SER A 546 -15.85 -7.62 23.26
CA SER A 546 -14.80 -8.57 23.69
C SER A 546 -13.43 -8.22 23.11
N ILE A 547 -13.37 -7.79 21.84
CA ILE A 547 -12.10 -7.53 21.13
C ILE A 547 -11.55 -6.14 21.43
N LEU A 548 -12.41 -5.13 21.47
CA LEU A 548 -12.01 -3.75 21.74
C LEU A 548 -11.91 -3.45 23.25
N GLY A 549 -12.57 -4.25 24.07
CA GLY A 549 -12.43 -4.30 25.53
C GLY A 549 -12.54 -2.94 26.20
N GLY A 550 -11.61 -2.69 27.11
CA GLY A 550 -11.54 -1.43 27.87
C GLY A 550 -11.27 -0.16 27.07
N SER A 551 -11.11 -0.25 25.74
CA SER A 551 -10.91 0.90 24.83
C SER A 551 -12.23 1.55 24.39
N LEU A 552 -13.38 0.95 24.72
CA LEU A 552 -14.68 1.41 24.29
C LEU A 552 -15.07 2.73 24.97
N LYS A 553 -15.29 3.78 24.16
CA LYS A 553 -15.56 5.15 24.59
C LYS A 553 -17.05 5.46 24.79
N CYS A 554 -17.91 4.67 24.20
CA CYS A 554 -19.36 4.86 24.18
C CYS A 554 -20.09 3.52 24.18
N PRO A 555 -21.40 3.50 24.47
CA PRO A 555 -22.23 2.32 24.27
C PRO A 555 -22.11 1.82 22.83
N ILE A 556 -22.09 0.51 22.65
CA ILE A 556 -22.10 -0.10 21.35
C ILE A 556 -23.51 -0.06 20.80
N THR A 557 -23.73 0.74 19.76
CA THR A 557 -25.00 0.90 19.06
C THR A 557 -24.79 0.59 17.57
N LYS A 558 -25.86 0.40 16.82
CA LYS A 558 -25.78 0.20 15.37
C LYS A 558 -25.22 1.41 14.61
N ASP A 559 -25.34 2.62 15.17
CA ASP A 559 -25.01 3.89 14.53
C ASP A 559 -23.53 4.30 14.70
N VAL A 560 -22.77 3.55 15.51
CA VAL A 560 -21.36 3.82 15.79
C VAL A 560 -20.47 3.00 14.85
N GLY A 561 -19.37 3.61 14.36
CA GLY A 561 -18.40 2.96 13.50
C GLY A 561 -17.42 2.07 14.27
N PHE A 562 -17.06 0.91 13.71
CA PHE A 562 -16.07 0.01 14.30
C PHE A 562 -14.72 0.69 14.56
N PHE A 563 -14.26 1.51 13.62
CA PHE A 563 -13.01 2.26 13.74
C PHE A 563 -13.11 3.42 14.73
N GLU A 564 -14.29 4.03 14.88
CA GLU A 564 -14.57 5.06 15.90
C GLU A 564 -14.51 4.49 17.31
N LEU A 565 -14.91 3.23 17.47
CA LEU A 565 -14.78 2.49 18.72
C LEU A 565 -13.33 2.13 19.08
N GLY A 566 -12.36 2.45 18.23
CA GLY A 566 -10.94 2.11 18.42
C GLY A 566 -10.51 0.83 17.72
N GLY A 567 -11.34 0.26 16.86
CA GLY A 567 -11.00 -0.88 16.03
C GLY A 567 -9.89 -0.56 15.02
N ASN A 568 -9.25 -1.57 14.52
CA ASN A 568 -8.23 -1.50 13.48
C ASN A 568 -8.34 -2.74 12.56
N SER A 569 -7.55 -2.79 11.48
CA SER A 569 -7.62 -3.88 10.51
C SER A 569 -7.39 -5.27 11.12
N LEU A 570 -6.49 -5.39 12.09
CA LEU A 570 -6.24 -6.65 12.80
C LEU A 570 -7.43 -7.04 13.67
N ASN A 571 -8.00 -6.08 14.42
CA ASN A 571 -9.18 -6.30 15.25
C ASN A 571 -10.41 -6.65 14.39
N SER A 572 -10.52 -6.11 13.16
CA SER A 572 -11.57 -6.47 12.21
C SER A 572 -11.51 -7.95 11.85
N ILE A 573 -10.31 -8.47 11.55
CA ILE A 573 -10.11 -9.88 11.22
C ILE A 573 -10.49 -10.77 12.41
N TYR A 574 -10.05 -10.43 13.62
CA TYR A 574 -10.46 -11.16 14.82
C TYR A 574 -11.97 -11.11 15.06
N THR A 575 -12.61 -9.97 14.78
CA THR A 575 -14.07 -9.84 14.90
C THR A 575 -14.76 -10.78 13.91
N ILE A 576 -14.33 -10.79 12.65
CA ILE A 576 -14.86 -11.68 11.61
C ILE A 576 -14.66 -13.15 11.97
N THR A 577 -13.45 -13.52 12.45
CA THR A 577 -13.17 -14.89 12.89
C THR A 577 -14.11 -15.33 13.99
N LYS A 578 -14.27 -14.53 15.05
CA LYS A 578 -15.16 -14.85 16.16
C LYS A 578 -16.65 -14.87 15.78
N LEU A 579 -17.06 -14.03 14.83
CA LEU A 579 -18.42 -14.08 14.28
C LEU A 579 -18.66 -15.40 13.54
N ARG A 580 -17.68 -15.84 12.74
CA ARG A 580 -17.74 -17.10 12.01
C ARG A 580 -17.82 -18.30 12.97
N ASP A 581 -17.01 -18.33 14.04
CA ASP A 581 -17.07 -19.35 15.09
C ASP A 581 -18.46 -19.45 15.76
N GLN A 582 -19.28 -18.40 15.63
CA GLN A 582 -20.63 -18.32 16.15
C GLN A 582 -21.72 -18.50 15.06
N GLY A 583 -21.31 -18.90 13.84
CA GLY A 583 -22.21 -19.19 12.72
C GLY A 583 -22.64 -17.95 11.92
N PHE A 584 -21.91 -16.82 12.02
CA PHE A 584 -22.17 -15.59 11.27
C PHE A 584 -21.02 -15.28 10.32
N VAL A 585 -21.32 -15.03 9.05
CA VAL A 585 -20.35 -14.82 7.98
C VAL A 585 -20.46 -13.39 7.43
N ILE A 586 -19.32 -12.75 7.24
CA ILE A 586 -19.16 -11.47 6.51
C ILE A 586 -17.79 -11.44 5.84
N GLY A 587 -17.71 -10.89 4.64
CA GLY A 587 -16.43 -10.68 3.94
C GLY A 587 -15.59 -9.58 4.59
N ILE A 588 -14.26 -9.70 4.53
CA ILE A 588 -13.33 -8.70 5.10
C ILE A 588 -13.52 -7.34 4.44
N THR A 589 -13.59 -7.30 3.11
CA THR A 589 -13.83 -6.07 2.36
C THR A 589 -15.18 -5.44 2.71
N GLU A 590 -16.22 -6.24 2.90
CA GLU A 590 -17.55 -5.79 3.34
C GLU A 590 -17.48 -5.16 4.73
N PHE A 591 -16.76 -5.80 5.66
CA PHE A 591 -16.57 -5.30 7.02
C PHE A 591 -15.77 -3.98 7.03
N LEU A 592 -14.62 -3.94 6.35
CA LEU A 592 -13.74 -2.77 6.33
C LEU A 592 -14.35 -1.55 5.61
N SER A 593 -15.21 -1.78 4.62
CA SER A 593 -15.90 -0.71 3.88
C SER A 593 -17.13 -0.15 4.60
N SER A 594 -17.61 -0.81 5.63
CA SER A 594 -18.79 -0.40 6.41
C SER A 594 -18.46 0.77 7.32
N LYS A 595 -19.32 1.78 7.35
CA LYS A 595 -19.13 2.99 8.16
C LYS A 595 -19.59 2.79 9.60
N THR A 596 -20.68 2.05 9.79
CA THR A 596 -21.31 1.80 11.09
C THR A 596 -21.43 0.31 11.36
N LEU A 597 -21.66 -0.06 12.63
CA LEU A 597 -21.99 -1.45 12.99
C LEU A 597 -23.32 -1.89 12.38
N GLY A 598 -24.23 -0.96 12.10
CA GLY A 598 -25.47 -1.22 11.37
C GLY A 598 -25.20 -1.64 9.93
N ASP A 599 -24.27 -0.96 9.22
CA ASP A 599 -23.86 -1.35 7.87
C ASP A 599 -23.20 -2.74 7.85
N ILE A 600 -22.42 -3.06 8.90
CA ILE A 600 -21.84 -4.41 9.07
C ILE A 600 -22.95 -5.42 9.27
N LEU A 601 -23.91 -5.12 10.15
CA LEU A 601 -25.05 -6.00 10.46
C LEU A 601 -25.92 -6.25 9.22
N ASP A 602 -26.05 -5.28 8.33
CA ASP A 602 -26.81 -5.44 7.09
C ASP A 602 -26.17 -6.44 6.10
N LYS A 603 -24.85 -6.63 6.23
CA LYS A 603 -24.05 -7.53 5.39
C LYS A 603 -23.75 -8.90 6.05
N ILE A 604 -24.00 -9.04 7.35
CA ILE A 604 -23.81 -10.31 8.06
C ILE A 604 -24.87 -11.32 7.59
N ARG A 605 -24.41 -12.54 7.31
CA ARG A 605 -25.20 -13.71 6.90
C ARG A 605 -25.02 -14.83 7.91
N THR A 606 -25.95 -15.79 7.98
CA THR A 606 -25.72 -17.06 8.66
C THR A 606 -24.96 -18.02 7.75
N GLU A 607 -24.27 -19.02 8.30
CA GLU A 607 -23.59 -20.05 7.50
C GLU A 607 -24.58 -20.80 6.57
N ASP A 608 -25.84 -21.00 7.00
CA ASP A 608 -26.88 -21.61 6.17
C ASP A 608 -27.28 -20.67 5.01
N GLU A 609 -27.36 -19.34 5.25
CA GLU A 609 -27.67 -18.35 4.23
C GLU A 609 -26.46 -18.19 3.28
N ASP A 610 -25.23 -18.18 3.79
CA ASP A 610 -24.02 -18.10 2.97
C ASP A 610 -23.83 -19.41 2.17
N SER A 611 -24.10 -20.57 2.77
CA SER A 611 -24.12 -21.87 2.09
C SER A 611 -25.22 -21.95 1.04
N ASN A 612 -26.39 -21.35 1.29
CA ASN A 612 -27.47 -21.26 0.32
C ASN A 612 -27.18 -20.25 -0.79
N ILE A 613 -26.55 -19.10 -0.47
CA ILE A 613 -26.06 -18.16 -1.49
C ILE A 613 -24.93 -18.82 -2.29
N LEU A 614 -24.05 -19.56 -1.64
CA LEU A 614 -22.98 -20.33 -2.30
C LEU A 614 -23.55 -21.56 -3.05
N ALA A 615 -24.64 -22.15 -2.58
CA ALA A 615 -25.39 -23.19 -3.31
C ALA A 615 -26.28 -22.56 -4.38
N ASP A 616 -26.83 -21.37 -4.14
CA ASP A 616 -27.57 -20.58 -5.13
C ASP A 616 -26.65 -19.93 -6.15
N GLU A 617 -25.44 -19.51 -5.81
CA GLU A 617 -24.40 -19.18 -6.79
C GLU A 617 -23.95 -20.43 -7.56
N ASN A 618 -24.00 -21.63 -6.98
CA ASN A 618 -23.79 -22.90 -7.70
C ASN A 618 -25.02 -23.42 -8.42
N ASN A 619 -26.24 -23.15 -7.91
CA ASN A 619 -27.51 -23.48 -8.56
C ASN A 619 -28.05 -22.34 -9.44
N ASN A 620 -27.63 -21.06 -9.19
CA ASN A 620 -27.83 -19.91 -10.08
C ASN A 620 -26.83 -19.86 -11.25
N LYS A 621 -25.97 -20.84 -11.43
CA LYS A 621 -25.56 -21.26 -12.78
C LYS A 621 -26.77 -21.69 -13.63
N GLY A 622 -28.00 -21.63 -13.10
CA GLY A 622 -29.23 -21.93 -13.75
C GLY A 622 -30.16 -20.74 -14.05
N LYS A 623 -29.89 -19.50 -13.58
CA LYS A 623 -30.58 -18.29 -14.05
C LYS A 623 -29.61 -17.10 -13.94
N ALA A 624 -28.71 -16.98 -14.91
CA ALA A 624 -27.95 -15.76 -15.08
C ALA A 624 -28.93 -14.58 -15.26
N LYS A 625 -28.65 -13.44 -14.61
CA LYS A 625 -29.44 -12.18 -14.77
C LYS A 625 -29.45 -11.75 -16.24
N TYR A 626 -28.40 -12.11 -16.97
CA TYR A 626 -28.22 -11.85 -18.39
C TYR A 626 -27.83 -13.15 -19.10
N GLU A 627 -28.29 -13.28 -20.34
CA GLU A 627 -27.98 -14.40 -21.23
C GLU A 627 -27.34 -13.87 -22.50
N ALA A 628 -26.22 -14.48 -22.95
CA ALA A 628 -25.57 -14.13 -24.20
C ALA A 628 -26.01 -15.10 -25.29
N GLU A 629 -26.54 -14.56 -26.39
CA GLU A 629 -26.93 -15.30 -27.60
C GLU A 629 -26.01 -14.93 -28.74
N ILE A 630 -25.33 -15.92 -29.36
CA ILE A 630 -24.54 -15.67 -30.57
C ILE A 630 -25.44 -15.09 -31.66
N LEU A 631 -24.95 -14.11 -32.41
CA LEU A 631 -25.75 -13.37 -33.39
C LEU A 631 -26.31 -14.31 -34.46
N ASP A 632 -27.56 -14.12 -34.76
CA ASP A 632 -28.26 -14.63 -35.92
C ASP A 632 -29.25 -13.53 -36.45
N ASP A 633 -29.95 -13.78 -37.58
CA ASP A 633 -30.78 -12.77 -38.21
C ASP A 633 -31.94 -12.24 -37.32
N LYS A 634 -32.37 -13.02 -36.31
CA LYS A 634 -33.41 -12.57 -35.36
C LYS A 634 -32.98 -11.39 -34.51
N HIS A 635 -31.66 -11.23 -34.31
CA HIS A 635 -31.10 -10.19 -33.45
C HIS A 635 -30.89 -8.85 -34.18
N ARG A 636 -30.99 -8.84 -35.51
CA ARG A 636 -30.60 -7.70 -36.36
C ARG A 636 -31.23 -6.38 -35.94
N GLU A 637 -32.52 -6.35 -35.75
CA GLU A 637 -33.23 -5.10 -35.39
C GLU A 637 -32.79 -4.60 -33.99
N ALA A 638 -32.79 -5.45 -33.00
CA ALA A 638 -32.43 -5.09 -31.64
C ALA A 638 -30.95 -4.67 -31.48
N VAL A 639 -30.01 -5.39 -32.12
CA VAL A 639 -28.60 -5.05 -32.08
C VAL A 639 -28.32 -3.75 -32.85
N THR A 640 -28.97 -3.54 -33.97
CA THR A 640 -28.84 -2.30 -34.74
C THR A 640 -29.35 -1.10 -33.92
N GLU A 641 -30.48 -1.23 -33.21
CA GLU A 641 -30.98 -0.19 -32.31
C GLU A 641 -29.99 0.09 -31.19
N ILE A 642 -29.50 -0.93 -30.49
CA ILE A 642 -28.60 -0.79 -29.35
C ILE A 642 -27.28 -0.12 -29.78
N ILE A 643 -26.64 -0.56 -30.85
CA ILE A 643 -25.36 -0.02 -31.30
C ILE A 643 -25.52 1.40 -31.80
N ALA A 644 -26.50 1.65 -32.69
CA ALA A 644 -26.71 2.98 -33.24
C ALA A 644 -27.04 4.01 -32.14
N ASP A 645 -27.93 3.67 -31.21
CA ASP A 645 -28.29 4.59 -30.11
C ASP A 645 -27.11 4.77 -29.13
N SER A 646 -26.37 3.71 -28.81
CA SER A 646 -25.23 3.78 -27.88
C SER A 646 -24.13 4.72 -28.39
N PHE A 647 -23.77 4.63 -29.65
CA PHE A 647 -22.69 5.44 -30.21
C PHE A 647 -23.16 6.87 -30.56
N CYS A 648 -24.38 7.05 -31.06
CA CYS A 648 -24.90 8.40 -31.34
C CYS A 648 -25.17 9.25 -30.09
N GLU A 649 -25.65 8.63 -29.00
CA GLU A 649 -26.01 9.36 -27.78
C GLU A 649 -24.85 9.41 -26.75
N LYS A 650 -24.04 8.34 -26.65
CA LYS A 650 -23.01 8.15 -25.61
C LYS A 650 -21.58 8.09 -26.18
N GLY A 651 -21.40 8.04 -27.50
CA GLY A 651 -20.07 7.90 -28.13
C GLY A 651 -19.21 9.15 -27.89
N ASP A 652 -18.06 8.95 -27.26
CA ASP A 652 -17.16 10.04 -26.84
C ASP A 652 -16.42 10.69 -28.03
N LEU A 653 -16.12 9.94 -29.07
CA LEU A 653 -15.49 10.45 -30.30
C LEU A 653 -16.49 11.21 -31.14
N GLU A 654 -17.70 10.69 -31.30
CA GLU A 654 -18.79 11.23 -32.11
C GLU A 654 -19.20 12.61 -31.63
N GLN A 655 -19.16 12.86 -30.32
CA GLN A 655 -19.47 14.17 -29.74
C GLN A 655 -18.45 15.25 -30.14
N CYS A 656 -17.24 14.86 -30.52
CA CYS A 656 -16.19 15.78 -30.92
C CYS A 656 -16.20 16.14 -32.41
N ILE A 657 -17.02 15.47 -33.24
CA ILE A 657 -17.10 15.69 -34.68
C ILE A 657 -18.25 16.67 -35.02
N GLN A 658 -17.97 17.64 -35.89
CA GLN A 658 -18.97 18.62 -36.34
C GLN A 658 -19.06 18.63 -37.90
N PRO A 659 -20.26 18.56 -38.48
CA PRO A 659 -21.55 18.23 -37.86
C PRO A 659 -21.56 16.79 -37.30
N ARG A 660 -22.43 16.50 -36.33
CA ARG A 660 -22.52 15.16 -35.68
C ARG A 660 -22.77 14.06 -36.70
N ILE A 661 -22.29 12.86 -36.35
CA ILE A 661 -22.60 11.64 -37.07
C ILE A 661 -24.06 11.27 -36.78
N GLU A 662 -24.83 11.05 -37.85
CA GLU A 662 -26.25 10.72 -37.73
C GLU A 662 -26.42 9.20 -37.48
N ARG A 663 -27.54 8.86 -36.84
CA ARG A 663 -27.87 7.45 -36.52
C ARG A 663 -27.88 6.53 -37.74
N ASP A 664 -28.31 7.03 -38.89
CA ASP A 664 -28.38 6.28 -40.15
C ASP A 664 -27.01 5.80 -40.63
N ALA A 665 -25.92 6.48 -40.24
CA ALA A 665 -24.57 6.05 -40.58
C ALA A 665 -24.19 4.73 -39.89
N TYR A 666 -24.65 4.50 -38.65
CA TYR A 666 -24.44 3.22 -37.94
C TYR A 666 -25.36 2.12 -38.47
N ILE A 667 -26.56 2.46 -38.95
CA ILE A 667 -27.45 1.51 -39.63
C ILE A 667 -26.77 1.03 -40.93
N GLU A 668 -26.23 1.94 -41.76
CA GLU A 668 -25.47 1.67 -42.96
C GLU A 668 -24.30 0.72 -42.66
N LEU A 669 -23.52 1.03 -41.63
CA LEU A 669 -22.39 0.20 -41.19
C LEU A 669 -22.82 -1.24 -40.83
N LEU A 670 -23.86 -1.35 -40.01
CA LEU A 670 -24.34 -2.67 -39.57
C LEU A 670 -24.99 -3.46 -40.74
N ASP A 671 -25.62 -2.78 -41.68
CA ASP A 671 -26.14 -3.43 -42.88
C ASP A 671 -25.02 -4.06 -43.72
N VAL A 672 -23.87 -3.37 -43.85
CA VAL A 672 -22.67 -3.90 -44.53
C VAL A 672 -22.05 -5.06 -43.78
N LEU A 673 -21.92 -4.93 -42.43
CA LEU A 673 -21.22 -5.92 -41.60
C LEU A 673 -22.07 -7.12 -41.21
N TRP A 674 -23.41 -7.05 -41.28
CA TRP A 674 -24.32 -8.01 -40.66
C TRP A 674 -24.06 -9.46 -41.07
N VAL A 675 -23.91 -9.73 -42.37
CA VAL A 675 -23.67 -11.07 -42.91
C VAL A 675 -22.38 -11.64 -42.30
N HIS A 676 -21.32 -10.83 -42.21
CA HIS A 676 -20.04 -11.26 -41.69
C HIS A 676 -20.09 -11.50 -40.17
N LEU A 677 -20.80 -10.66 -39.40
CA LEU A 677 -21.00 -10.83 -37.94
C LEU A 677 -21.69 -12.16 -37.62
N VAL A 678 -22.72 -12.54 -38.42
CA VAL A 678 -23.46 -13.78 -38.24
C VAL A 678 -22.62 -14.98 -38.71
N GLU A 679 -21.99 -14.93 -39.87
CA GLU A 679 -21.20 -16.03 -40.41
C GLU A 679 -19.98 -16.39 -39.54
N LYS A 680 -19.28 -15.40 -38.97
CA LYS A 680 -18.11 -15.64 -38.13
C LYS A 680 -18.47 -16.22 -36.77
N GLY A 681 -19.65 -15.90 -36.23
CA GLY A 681 -20.13 -16.39 -34.92
C GLY A 681 -19.22 -15.99 -33.76
N LEU A 682 -18.62 -14.78 -33.85
CA LEU A 682 -17.72 -14.19 -32.82
C LEU A 682 -18.40 -13.03 -32.10
N SER A 683 -19.62 -12.71 -32.42
CA SER A 683 -20.43 -11.60 -31.88
C SER A 683 -21.66 -12.13 -31.17
N PHE A 684 -22.16 -11.42 -30.16
CA PHE A 684 -23.34 -11.86 -29.40
C PHE A 684 -24.20 -10.66 -28.94
N ALA A 685 -25.49 -10.96 -28.74
CA ALA A 685 -26.45 -10.08 -28.09
C ALA A 685 -26.66 -10.52 -26.64
N VAL A 686 -26.90 -9.57 -25.75
CA VAL A 686 -27.19 -9.80 -24.34
C VAL A 686 -28.63 -9.53 -24.04
N LYS A 687 -29.30 -10.51 -23.45
CA LYS A 687 -30.71 -10.49 -23.10
C LYS A 687 -30.87 -10.49 -21.59
N SER A 688 -31.76 -9.66 -21.07
CA SER A 688 -32.17 -9.72 -19.66
C SER A 688 -33.01 -10.97 -19.45
N ALA A 689 -32.61 -11.85 -18.52
CA ALA A 689 -33.37 -13.03 -18.18
C ALA A 689 -34.70 -12.72 -17.47
N GLU A 690 -34.83 -11.53 -16.86
CA GLU A 690 -36.01 -11.07 -16.18
C GLU A 690 -37.07 -10.53 -17.14
N THR A 691 -36.66 -9.62 -18.07
CA THR A 691 -37.60 -8.94 -18.97
C THR A 691 -37.70 -9.60 -20.33
N GLY A 692 -36.72 -10.40 -20.72
CA GLY A 692 -36.63 -10.99 -22.05
C GLY A 692 -36.23 -10.00 -23.15
N GLU A 693 -35.91 -8.74 -22.79
CA GLU A 693 -35.45 -7.70 -23.73
C GLU A 693 -33.95 -7.77 -23.95
N TYR A 694 -33.49 -7.41 -25.15
CA TYR A 694 -32.06 -7.26 -25.42
C TYR A 694 -31.55 -5.94 -24.81
N VAL A 695 -30.47 -6.04 -24.02
CA VAL A 695 -29.93 -4.92 -23.23
C VAL A 695 -28.51 -4.54 -23.59
N GLY A 696 -27.82 -5.36 -24.39
CA GLY A 696 -26.45 -5.08 -24.85
C GLY A 696 -26.08 -5.91 -26.07
N ALA A 697 -25.02 -5.51 -26.76
CA ALA A 697 -24.42 -6.23 -27.88
C ALA A 697 -22.91 -6.02 -27.92
N SER A 698 -22.14 -7.09 -28.21
CA SER A 698 -20.72 -7.08 -28.47
C SER A 698 -20.45 -7.63 -29.87
N LEU A 699 -19.77 -6.83 -30.70
CA LEU A 699 -19.43 -7.12 -32.07
C LEU A 699 -17.94 -7.33 -32.17
N SER A 700 -17.50 -8.53 -32.60
CA SER A 700 -16.11 -8.91 -32.61
C SER A 700 -15.73 -9.66 -33.88
N PHE A 701 -14.47 -9.52 -34.29
CA PHE A 701 -13.87 -10.19 -35.43
C PHE A 701 -12.54 -10.86 -35.06
N ASP A 702 -11.98 -11.66 -35.94
CA ASP A 702 -10.57 -11.99 -35.90
C ASP A 702 -9.76 -10.83 -36.49
N VAL A 703 -8.79 -10.29 -35.76
CA VAL A 703 -7.94 -9.16 -36.20
C VAL A 703 -7.39 -9.31 -37.62
N HIS A 704 -7.09 -10.53 -38.03
CA HIS A 704 -6.52 -10.84 -39.36
C HIS A 704 -7.55 -11.37 -40.36
N ASP A 705 -8.86 -11.28 -40.05
CA ASP A 705 -9.95 -11.72 -40.91
C ASP A 705 -11.18 -10.80 -40.80
N GLU A 706 -10.93 -9.52 -40.66
CA GLU A 706 -11.98 -8.48 -40.66
C GLU A 706 -12.48 -8.20 -42.08
N PRO A 707 -13.78 -8.01 -42.25
CA PRO A 707 -14.31 -7.60 -43.56
C PRO A 707 -13.91 -6.16 -43.89
N PRO A 708 -13.66 -5.81 -45.16
CA PRO A 708 -13.47 -4.43 -45.55
C PRO A 708 -14.78 -3.63 -45.33
N VAL A 709 -14.64 -2.46 -44.74
CA VAL A 709 -15.76 -1.56 -44.46
C VAL A 709 -15.76 -0.44 -45.50
N GLU A 710 -16.68 -0.50 -46.46
CA GLU A 710 -16.90 0.56 -47.43
C GLU A 710 -18.25 1.23 -47.12
N ILE A 711 -18.22 2.40 -46.48
CA ILE A 711 -19.40 3.23 -46.16
C ILE A 711 -19.22 4.63 -46.71
N SER A 712 -20.34 5.22 -47.12
CA SER A 712 -20.33 6.57 -47.69
C SER A 712 -20.47 7.68 -46.68
N SER A 713 -20.72 7.34 -45.42
CA SER A 713 -21.00 8.29 -44.35
C SER A 713 -19.74 8.87 -43.71
N ARG A 714 -19.93 9.92 -42.87
CA ARG A 714 -18.87 10.56 -42.11
C ARG A 714 -18.22 9.66 -41.06
N LEU A 715 -18.79 8.50 -40.80
CA LEU A 715 -18.23 7.51 -39.93
C LEU A 715 -16.83 7.05 -40.40
N ASN A 716 -16.51 7.21 -41.70
CA ASN A 716 -15.18 6.97 -42.25
C ASN A 716 -14.06 7.74 -41.50
N ILE A 717 -14.36 8.93 -40.95
CA ILE A 717 -13.38 9.70 -40.18
C ILE A 717 -12.96 8.97 -38.91
N ILE A 718 -13.89 8.25 -38.27
CA ILE A 718 -13.59 7.43 -37.10
C ILE A 718 -12.74 6.21 -37.49
N PHE A 719 -13.06 5.57 -38.59
CA PHE A 719 -12.30 4.41 -39.09
C PHE A 719 -10.89 4.82 -39.54
N GLU A 720 -10.73 5.96 -40.22
CA GLU A 720 -9.40 6.51 -40.56
C GLU A 720 -8.56 6.76 -39.27
N PHE A 721 -9.17 7.29 -38.25
CA PHE A 721 -8.53 7.55 -36.99
C PHE A 721 -8.17 6.24 -36.27
N LEU A 722 -9.05 5.26 -36.20
CA LEU A 722 -8.79 3.96 -35.59
C LEU A 722 -7.70 3.22 -36.36
N GLU A 723 -7.73 3.21 -37.70
CA GLU A 723 -6.69 2.59 -38.53
C GLU A 723 -5.31 3.26 -38.31
N PHE A 724 -5.28 4.57 -38.16
CA PHE A 724 -4.05 5.29 -37.82
C PHE A 724 -3.46 4.80 -36.48
N LEU A 725 -4.30 4.46 -35.48
CA LEU A 725 -3.86 3.97 -34.19
C LEU A 725 -3.50 2.48 -34.21
N GLU A 726 -4.35 1.67 -34.79
CA GLU A 726 -4.31 0.21 -34.74
C GLU A 726 -3.37 -0.40 -35.76
N GLY A 727 -3.27 0.17 -36.97
CA GLY A 727 -2.47 -0.37 -38.07
C GLY A 727 -1.02 -0.67 -37.64
N PRO A 728 -0.27 0.28 -37.09
CA PRO A 728 1.09 0.06 -36.59
C PRO A 728 1.17 -0.98 -35.46
N ILE A 729 0.12 -1.10 -34.63
CA ILE A 729 0.05 -2.08 -33.53
C ILE A 729 -0.18 -3.47 -34.11
N ARG A 730 -1.13 -3.61 -35.02
CA ARG A 730 -1.44 -4.87 -35.71
C ARG A 730 -0.22 -5.46 -36.44
N GLU A 731 0.59 -4.60 -37.06
CA GLU A 731 1.79 -5.03 -37.78
C GLU A 731 2.97 -5.39 -36.87
N THR A 732 3.16 -4.65 -35.77
CA THR A 732 4.42 -4.71 -35.01
C THR A 732 4.31 -5.36 -33.63
N LYS A 733 3.12 -5.33 -33.01
CA LYS A 733 2.92 -5.75 -31.62
C LYS A 733 2.04 -6.98 -31.44
N LEU A 734 1.14 -7.23 -32.39
CA LEU A 734 0.22 -8.36 -32.30
C LEU A 734 0.79 -9.64 -32.92
N PRO A 735 0.50 -10.83 -32.35
CA PRO A 735 0.83 -12.13 -32.94
C PRO A 735 0.19 -12.25 -34.34
N GLN A 736 0.99 -12.61 -35.33
CA GLN A 736 0.52 -12.74 -36.70
C GLN A 736 -0.21 -14.06 -36.95
N GLY A 737 -1.26 -14.04 -37.77
CA GLY A 737 -2.03 -15.20 -38.23
C GLY A 737 -3.45 -15.27 -37.71
N LYS A 738 -4.36 -15.79 -38.54
CA LYS A 738 -5.80 -15.95 -38.22
C LYS A 738 -6.01 -16.90 -37.02
N GLY A 739 -7.05 -16.65 -36.23
CA GLY A 739 -7.43 -17.47 -35.10
C GLY A 739 -6.65 -17.21 -33.82
N LYS A 740 -5.78 -16.19 -33.80
CA LYS A 740 -4.97 -15.90 -32.62
C LYS A 740 -5.52 -14.77 -31.75
N ILE A 741 -6.12 -13.75 -32.38
CA ILE A 741 -6.55 -12.54 -31.67
C ILE A 741 -7.98 -12.20 -32.04
N LEU A 742 -8.83 -12.16 -31.02
CA LEU A 742 -10.18 -11.63 -31.13
C LEU A 742 -10.14 -10.09 -31.04
N HIS A 743 -10.70 -9.39 -31.98
CA HIS A 743 -10.87 -7.93 -31.92
C HIS A 743 -12.25 -7.59 -31.41
N GLY A 744 -12.33 -6.99 -30.20
CA GLY A 744 -13.55 -6.34 -29.71
C GLY A 744 -13.78 -5.04 -30.46
N PHE A 745 -14.56 -5.14 -31.54
CA PHE A 745 -14.75 -4.06 -32.52
C PHE A 745 -15.71 -2.99 -32.03
N MET A 746 -16.88 -3.38 -31.56
CA MET A 746 -17.90 -2.46 -31.00
C MET A 746 -18.67 -3.12 -29.84
N MET A 747 -18.87 -2.38 -28.78
CA MET A 747 -19.70 -2.80 -27.65
C MET A 747 -20.70 -1.69 -27.30
N GLY A 748 -21.98 -2.04 -27.22
CA GLY A 748 -23.04 -1.10 -26.93
C GLY A 748 -24.06 -1.60 -25.93
N THR A 749 -24.70 -0.69 -25.20
CA THR A 749 -25.75 -0.98 -24.22
C THR A 749 -27.01 -0.20 -24.51
N HIS A 750 -28.17 -0.77 -24.16
CA HIS A 750 -29.45 -0.15 -24.39
C HIS A 750 -29.60 1.17 -23.58
N LYS A 751 -30.15 2.20 -24.20
CA LYS A 751 -30.31 3.55 -23.63
C LYS A 751 -31.20 3.64 -22.38
N LYS A 752 -32.08 2.67 -22.17
CA LYS A 752 -33.00 2.62 -21.01
C LYS A 752 -32.32 2.20 -19.71
N LEU A 753 -31.10 1.63 -19.77
CA LEU A 753 -30.40 1.17 -18.58
C LEU A 753 -29.98 2.34 -17.71
N ASP A 754 -30.14 2.20 -16.39
CA ASP A 754 -29.54 3.13 -15.45
C ASP A 754 -28.01 2.95 -15.36
N ALA A 755 -27.31 3.85 -14.65
CA ALA A 755 -25.85 3.83 -14.59
C ALA A 755 -25.30 2.55 -13.98
N LYS A 756 -26.00 1.93 -13.01
CA LYS A 756 -25.59 0.70 -12.35
C LYS A 756 -25.81 -0.51 -13.27
N GLU A 757 -26.99 -0.60 -13.86
CA GLU A 757 -27.33 -1.66 -14.82
C GLU A 757 -26.40 -1.62 -16.04
N ASN A 758 -26.07 -0.41 -16.52
CA ASN A 758 -25.14 -0.23 -17.63
C ASN A 758 -23.76 -0.82 -17.31
N ILE A 759 -23.23 -0.58 -16.13
CA ILE A 759 -21.94 -1.17 -15.70
C ILE A 759 -22.05 -2.69 -15.58
N GLU A 760 -23.13 -3.21 -15.02
CA GLU A 760 -23.35 -4.66 -14.88
C GLU A 760 -23.42 -5.36 -16.25
N VAL A 761 -24.09 -4.77 -17.23
CA VAL A 761 -24.18 -5.32 -18.59
C VAL A 761 -22.84 -5.27 -19.29
N ILE A 762 -22.07 -4.16 -19.18
CA ILE A 762 -20.71 -4.06 -19.74
C ILE A 762 -19.79 -5.13 -19.13
N GLN A 763 -19.82 -5.32 -17.82
CA GLN A 763 -19.02 -6.35 -17.15
C GLN A 763 -19.39 -7.76 -17.65
N PHE A 764 -20.67 -8.03 -17.78
CA PHE A 764 -21.15 -9.31 -18.30
C PHE A 764 -20.68 -9.55 -19.75
N MET A 765 -20.75 -8.51 -20.61
CA MET A 765 -20.29 -8.62 -21.99
C MET A 765 -18.80 -8.89 -22.09
N GLU A 766 -17.97 -8.22 -21.31
CA GLU A 766 -16.52 -8.45 -21.24
C GLU A 766 -16.18 -9.87 -20.78
N GLU A 767 -16.89 -10.38 -19.75
CA GLU A 767 -16.70 -11.76 -19.30
C GLU A 767 -17.08 -12.80 -20.37
N GLU A 768 -18.19 -12.55 -21.09
CA GLU A 768 -18.62 -13.45 -22.16
C GLU A 768 -17.69 -13.38 -23.37
N GLU A 769 -17.13 -12.21 -23.69
CA GLU A 769 -16.12 -12.07 -24.75
C GLU A 769 -14.87 -12.89 -24.44
N VAL A 770 -14.40 -12.84 -23.19
CA VAL A 770 -13.28 -13.69 -22.70
C VAL A 770 -13.63 -15.19 -22.79
N ARG A 771 -14.85 -15.57 -22.39
CA ARG A 771 -15.30 -16.98 -22.51
C ARG A 771 -15.41 -17.42 -23.96
N LEU A 772 -15.89 -16.55 -24.84
CA LEU A 772 -16.01 -16.82 -26.28
C LEU A 772 -14.62 -16.98 -26.91
N ALA A 773 -13.69 -16.07 -26.62
CA ALA A 773 -12.31 -16.14 -27.11
C ALA A 773 -11.66 -17.48 -26.74
N ARG A 774 -11.76 -17.89 -25.45
CA ARG A 774 -11.26 -19.19 -24.98
C ARG A 774 -11.90 -20.37 -25.71
N ARG A 775 -13.22 -20.37 -25.86
CA ARG A 775 -13.97 -21.45 -26.55
C ARG A 775 -13.59 -21.57 -28.02
N ARG A 776 -13.23 -20.47 -28.66
CA ARG A 776 -12.84 -20.40 -30.08
C ARG A 776 -11.34 -20.56 -30.28
N GLY A 777 -10.54 -20.68 -29.22
CA GLY A 777 -9.10 -20.93 -29.28
C GLY A 777 -8.23 -19.70 -29.57
N PHE A 778 -8.74 -18.48 -29.34
CA PHE A 778 -7.95 -17.26 -29.43
C PHE A 778 -6.97 -17.18 -28.26
N GLU A 779 -5.77 -16.66 -28.53
CA GLU A 779 -4.73 -16.47 -27.52
C GLU A 779 -4.86 -15.14 -26.76
N SER A 780 -5.52 -14.16 -27.40
CA SER A 780 -5.67 -12.80 -26.87
C SER A 780 -6.91 -12.11 -27.42
N ILE A 781 -7.35 -11.05 -26.71
CA ILE A 781 -8.37 -10.10 -27.15
C ILE A 781 -7.69 -8.73 -27.33
N PHE A 782 -7.94 -8.06 -28.45
CA PHE A 782 -7.49 -6.72 -28.75
C PHE A 782 -8.70 -5.78 -28.84
N THR A 783 -8.61 -4.57 -28.30
CA THR A 783 -9.71 -3.58 -28.36
C THR A 783 -9.17 -2.15 -28.33
N SER A 784 -9.95 -1.22 -28.92
CA SER A 784 -9.66 0.21 -28.93
C SER A 784 -10.78 0.97 -28.23
N ASN A 785 -10.55 1.39 -27.00
CA ASN A 785 -11.54 2.01 -26.12
C ASN A 785 -11.47 3.55 -26.18
N SER A 786 -12.55 4.20 -26.60
CA SER A 786 -12.71 5.67 -26.62
C SER A 786 -13.38 6.23 -25.36
N SER A 787 -14.19 5.42 -24.67
CA SER A 787 -14.90 5.83 -23.46
C SER A 787 -14.02 5.72 -22.21
N PRO A 788 -13.95 6.77 -21.37
CA PRO A 788 -13.23 6.70 -20.08
C PRO A 788 -13.70 5.55 -19.19
N LEU A 789 -14.98 5.19 -19.23
CA LEU A 789 -15.54 4.08 -18.45
C LEU A 789 -14.99 2.73 -18.92
N THR A 790 -15.02 2.45 -20.23
CA THR A 790 -14.51 1.18 -20.78
C THR A 790 -12.99 1.10 -20.67
N GLN A 791 -12.27 2.22 -20.81
CA GLN A 791 -10.82 2.28 -20.53
C GLN A 791 -10.52 1.91 -19.09
N GLN A 792 -11.28 2.44 -18.14
CA GLN A 792 -11.10 2.17 -16.73
C GLN A 792 -11.49 0.73 -16.38
N LEU A 793 -12.62 0.23 -16.87
CA LEU A 793 -13.02 -1.17 -16.63
C LEU A 793 -12.02 -2.14 -17.27
N GLY A 794 -11.58 -1.89 -18.49
CA GLY A 794 -10.58 -2.71 -19.17
C GLY A 794 -9.29 -2.84 -18.37
N SER A 795 -8.77 -1.72 -17.87
CA SER A 795 -7.52 -1.71 -17.10
C SER A 795 -7.66 -2.14 -15.65
N ASP A 796 -8.74 -1.70 -14.96
CA ASP A 796 -8.86 -1.86 -13.51
C ASP A 796 -9.57 -3.16 -13.09
N VAL A 797 -10.41 -3.71 -13.98
CA VAL A 797 -11.24 -4.89 -13.71
C VAL A 797 -10.84 -6.09 -14.58
N PHE A 798 -10.57 -5.85 -15.86
CA PHE A 798 -10.38 -6.91 -16.84
C PHE A 798 -8.93 -7.14 -17.27
N ASP A 799 -7.95 -6.50 -16.64
CA ASP A 799 -6.51 -6.75 -16.85
C ASP A 799 -6.02 -6.63 -18.32
N TYR A 800 -6.57 -5.68 -19.09
CA TYR A 800 -6.05 -5.35 -20.39
C TYR A 800 -4.73 -4.58 -20.31
N GLU A 801 -3.73 -5.01 -21.04
CA GLU A 801 -2.47 -4.29 -21.24
C GLU A 801 -2.67 -3.16 -22.26
N VAL A 802 -2.48 -1.90 -21.87
CA VAL A 802 -2.57 -0.76 -22.79
C VAL A 802 -1.31 -0.71 -23.67
N LEU A 803 -1.46 -0.94 -24.95
CA LEU A 803 -0.40 -0.90 -25.97
C LEU A 803 -0.12 0.52 -26.48
N LEU A 804 -1.17 1.34 -26.53
CA LEU A 804 -1.12 2.75 -26.96
C LEU A 804 -2.21 3.52 -26.23
N ASP A 805 -1.89 4.72 -25.75
CA ASP A 805 -2.85 5.72 -25.30
C ASP A 805 -2.62 7.02 -26.09
N TYR A 806 -3.59 7.42 -26.91
CA TYR A 806 -3.45 8.53 -27.84
C TYR A 806 -4.45 9.64 -27.58
N GLN A 807 -3.97 10.88 -27.50
CA GLN A 807 -4.78 12.08 -27.28
C GLN A 807 -5.50 12.48 -28.57
N VAL A 808 -6.82 12.39 -28.58
CA VAL A 808 -7.68 12.48 -29.76
C VAL A 808 -7.52 13.76 -30.57
N ASN A 809 -7.40 14.92 -29.90
CA ASN A 809 -7.27 16.24 -30.58
C ASN A 809 -5.93 16.48 -31.30
N LYS A 810 -5.00 15.51 -31.22
CA LYS A 810 -3.71 15.57 -31.93
C LYS A 810 -3.75 14.92 -33.29
N PHE A 811 -4.82 14.19 -33.59
CA PHE A 811 -4.97 13.54 -34.89
C PHE A 811 -5.12 14.58 -36.02
N VAL A 812 -4.41 14.30 -37.09
CA VAL A 812 -4.47 15.06 -38.35
C VAL A 812 -4.77 14.06 -39.45
N ALA A 813 -5.91 14.23 -40.12
CA ALA A 813 -6.34 13.38 -41.24
C ALA A 813 -5.42 13.56 -42.45
N GLU A 814 -5.48 12.66 -43.42
CA GLU A 814 -4.65 12.71 -44.65
C GLU A 814 -4.82 13.99 -45.42
N ASP A 815 -6.01 14.56 -45.38
CA ASP A 815 -6.33 15.86 -46.05
C ASP A 815 -5.80 17.08 -45.29
N GLY A 816 -5.12 16.88 -44.14
CA GLY A 816 -4.61 17.94 -43.28
C GLY A 816 -5.64 18.55 -42.33
N SER A 817 -6.87 18.07 -42.33
CA SER A 817 -7.92 18.51 -41.39
C SER A 817 -7.67 17.95 -39.97
N LYS A 818 -8.33 18.58 -38.98
CA LYS A 818 -8.32 18.12 -37.58
C LYS A 818 -9.75 17.83 -37.15
N PRO A 819 -10.30 16.68 -37.51
CA PRO A 819 -11.71 16.39 -37.26
C PRO A 819 -12.09 16.38 -35.79
N PHE A 820 -11.12 16.02 -34.91
CA PHE A 820 -11.27 16.02 -33.47
C PHE A 820 -10.61 17.21 -32.78
N GLY A 821 -10.30 18.29 -33.47
CA GLY A 821 -9.59 19.44 -32.92
C GLY A 821 -10.31 20.14 -31.76
N SER A 822 -11.61 19.94 -31.61
CA SER A 822 -12.46 20.44 -30.52
C SER A 822 -12.48 19.52 -29.29
N ALA A 823 -11.92 18.31 -29.39
CA ALA A 823 -11.89 17.37 -28.26
C ALA A 823 -11.06 17.91 -27.09
N PRO A 824 -11.48 17.69 -25.84
CA PRO A 824 -10.71 18.07 -24.68
C PRO A 824 -9.33 17.42 -24.67
N ASP A 825 -8.31 18.09 -24.11
CA ASP A 825 -6.96 17.52 -23.93
C ASP A 825 -6.95 16.22 -23.11
N THR A 826 -8.01 15.93 -22.38
CA THR A 826 -8.19 14.74 -21.56
C THR A 826 -8.81 13.57 -22.31
N GLN A 827 -9.35 13.82 -23.52
CA GLN A 827 -9.96 12.76 -24.32
C GLN A 827 -8.87 11.94 -25.01
N THR A 828 -8.83 10.63 -24.69
CA THR A 828 -7.90 9.68 -25.27
C THR A 828 -8.64 8.49 -25.87
N VAL A 829 -7.95 7.77 -26.75
CA VAL A 829 -8.29 6.40 -27.17
C VAL A 829 -7.16 5.49 -26.76
N SER A 830 -7.47 4.41 -26.05
CA SER A 830 -6.50 3.41 -25.64
C SER A 830 -6.69 2.11 -26.43
N CYS A 831 -5.65 1.70 -27.16
CA CYS A 831 -5.56 0.38 -27.77
C CYS A 831 -4.98 -0.61 -26.76
N SER A 832 -5.68 -1.70 -26.48
CA SER A 832 -5.39 -2.59 -25.36
C SER A 832 -5.44 -4.06 -25.77
N LEU A 833 -4.62 -4.89 -25.12
CA LEU A 833 -4.52 -6.33 -25.36
C LEU A 833 -4.72 -7.10 -24.07
N LYS A 834 -5.53 -8.14 -24.10
CA LYS A 834 -5.69 -9.09 -23.00
C LYS A 834 -5.30 -10.48 -23.47
N ARG A 835 -4.46 -11.17 -22.69
CA ARG A 835 -4.21 -12.61 -22.89
C ARG A 835 -5.35 -13.42 -22.27
N VAL A 836 -5.82 -14.45 -22.98
CA VAL A 836 -7.06 -15.17 -22.63
C VAL A 836 -6.75 -16.56 -22.05
#